data_9243403768eb9349d0bec039725c92e7
#
_entry.id   9243403768eb9349d0bec039725c92e7
#
_cell.length_a   1.000
_cell.length_b   1.000
_cell.length_c   1.000
_cell.angle_alpha   90.00
_cell.angle_beta   90.00
_cell.angle_gamma   90.00
#
_symmetry.space_group_name_H-M   'P 1'
#
loop_
_entity.id
_entity.type
_entity.pdbx_description
1 polymer ?
#
loop_
_entity_poly.entity_id
_entity_poly.type
_entity_poly.pdbx_seq_one_letter_code
_entity_poly.pdbx_strand_id
1 'polypeptide(L)'
;MPKKIAVIDGNSLMHRAYHAVPATMNAPDGTPTNAAFGFLSMFLKFYEMARPDAVVCAFDAGRPAFRMEALEQYKAQRPPMDAELKAQFPVIEHLLESMNVPVIRVKGWEGDDVLGTVSALDEELGYETLLVSGDKDVYQLVTDRTHVVTTKKGITDVAIYGPAEVEERYGVTPAQFPDFLGLKGDSSDNIPGVPGIGDKTAARLLQNYGSIDGIYDNLDKLKGKQLQNLTEHKEDAYTSRRVATIVRDVEFELDLEGVKFPDFDSAKVAEAFGEVRFNAHLAKVLALAGADESLAAPAALELPSLAPVVGDYAHDALKTAMEHDVCLGVEFLVEAQESLFAEPHRLFVGLPDSVLMFEGEDAHETFAEIVRSGHFCALDCKRALQEIYPVDSAEAALIDASEMHAARFFDIGLAAYLLNSNVTKYEYSSLCDAYLGAALPECEDERAQAATHALVAHCLADALREALERDGSLEVYERIDLPLVSTLAQMERVGARIDVDKLACMAQETTTELEGLRAEIYELAGEEFNVDSPKQLGHILFEVLELPAGKKNSRGYSTDAKTLGKLVDVHPIAAKVLRYRELAKMKSTYLDALPRMRRIDGLVHTSFNQTVTTTGRLSSSDPNLQNIPVRTDFGRRVRACFVPLHEGDVFVSADYSQIELRLLAHLSGDEHLIDAFCSGADFHANTAARVFGIPVEEVTPQLRSRAKAVNFGIVYGQQAFGLAQSLGIGFKEAQDMIDRYFEAYPRVRAYLDETVEEAKECGFATTMFGRKRHIPELKASNKMQRSFGERTAMNHPMQGSAADIIKLAMNEVERRLVADGFEAKLMLQVHDELDFSVPAGEVQRLSDMVASVMDSVVELKVPLIAEVSSGENWAEAH
;
A
#
# COMPACT_ATOMS: atom_id res chain seq x y z
N MET A 1 -13.06 -25.25 39.95
CA MET A 1 -12.54 -23.85 39.83
C MET A 1 -13.79 -22.95 39.80
N PRO A 2 -13.74 -21.73 40.29
CA PRO A 2 -14.87 -20.80 40.07
C PRO A 2 -15.14 -20.64 38.59
N LYS A 3 -16.42 -20.37 38.21
CA LYS A 3 -16.80 -20.04 36.82
C LYS A 3 -16.07 -18.74 36.40
N LYS A 4 -15.50 -18.75 35.22
CA LYS A 4 -14.77 -17.60 34.69
C LYS A 4 -15.60 -16.93 33.58
N ILE A 5 -15.92 -15.66 33.75
CA ILE A 5 -16.71 -14.88 32.82
C ILE A 5 -15.88 -13.78 32.20
N ALA A 6 -15.97 -13.63 30.89
CA ALA A 6 -15.40 -12.49 30.18
C ALA A 6 -16.48 -11.45 29.86
N VAL A 7 -16.22 -10.21 30.22
CA VAL A 7 -17.07 -9.08 29.89
C VAL A 7 -16.31 -8.14 28.96
N ILE A 8 -16.79 -8.00 27.73
CA ILE A 8 -16.11 -7.30 26.66
C ILE A 8 -16.70 -5.90 26.50
N ASP A 9 -15.84 -4.90 26.53
CA ASP A 9 -16.14 -3.52 26.10
C ASP A 9 -16.20 -3.47 24.58
N GLY A 10 -17.40 -3.55 24.03
CA GLY A 10 -17.64 -3.60 22.60
C GLY A 10 -17.21 -2.31 21.90
N ASN A 11 -17.46 -1.16 22.51
CA ASN A 11 -17.08 0.13 21.93
C ASN A 11 -15.55 0.27 21.83
N SER A 12 -14.86 0.00 22.91
CA SER A 12 -13.38 0.08 22.94
C SER A 12 -12.73 -0.84 21.91
N LEU A 13 -13.22 -2.09 21.78
CA LEU A 13 -12.68 -3.02 20.80
C LEU A 13 -13.01 -2.62 19.36
N MET A 14 -14.24 -2.15 19.08
CA MET A 14 -14.65 -1.68 17.74
C MET A 14 -13.82 -0.48 17.29
N HIS A 15 -13.65 0.53 18.12
CA HIS A 15 -12.81 1.68 17.81
C HIS A 15 -11.35 1.28 17.55
N ARG A 16 -10.82 0.41 18.39
CA ARG A 16 -9.45 -0.08 18.22
C ARG A 16 -9.26 -0.87 16.93
N ALA A 17 -10.19 -1.75 16.61
CA ALA A 17 -10.21 -2.53 15.38
C ALA A 17 -10.28 -1.64 14.15
N TYR A 18 -11.18 -0.66 14.15
CA TYR A 18 -11.36 0.29 13.06
C TYR A 18 -10.07 1.01 12.66
N HIS A 19 -9.27 1.43 13.67
CA HIS A 19 -8.00 2.10 13.41
C HIS A 19 -6.81 1.16 13.18
N ALA A 20 -6.95 -0.12 13.45
CA ALA A 20 -5.87 -1.11 13.32
C ALA A 20 -5.93 -1.91 12.02
N VAL A 21 -7.13 -2.10 11.45
CA VAL A 21 -7.38 -2.87 10.22
C VAL A 21 -7.65 -1.93 9.05
N PRO A 22 -7.02 -2.12 7.88
CA PRO A 22 -7.26 -1.27 6.72
C PRO A 22 -8.74 -1.21 6.31
N ALA A 23 -9.21 -0.03 5.89
CA ALA A 23 -10.61 0.22 5.51
C ALA A 23 -10.99 -0.32 4.11
N THR A 24 -10.30 -1.35 3.62
CA THR A 24 -10.52 -1.94 2.28
C THR A 24 -11.46 -3.15 2.30
N MET A 25 -11.96 -3.53 3.48
CA MET A 25 -12.81 -4.70 3.65
C MET A 25 -14.28 -4.31 3.67
N ASN A 26 -15.06 -4.90 2.76
CA ASN A 26 -16.51 -4.70 2.69
C ASN A 26 -17.23 -6.04 2.59
N ALA A 27 -18.44 -6.11 3.13
CA ALA A 27 -19.38 -7.18 2.85
C ALA A 27 -19.88 -7.11 1.39
N PRO A 28 -20.53 -8.16 0.87
CA PRO A 28 -21.07 -8.18 -0.50
C PRO A 28 -22.02 -7.03 -0.84
N ASP A 29 -22.72 -6.50 0.15
CA ASP A 29 -23.65 -5.38 0.02
C ASP A 29 -22.95 -3.99 0.04
N GLY A 30 -21.62 -3.97 0.17
CA GLY A 30 -20.81 -2.76 0.28
C GLY A 30 -20.64 -2.21 1.70
N THR A 31 -21.24 -2.82 2.72
CA THR A 31 -21.05 -2.40 4.12
C THR A 31 -19.60 -2.60 4.57
N PRO A 32 -18.92 -1.56 5.10
CA PRO A 32 -17.57 -1.72 5.65
C PRO A 32 -17.52 -2.77 6.76
N THR A 33 -16.46 -3.61 6.81
CA THR A 33 -16.35 -4.72 7.75
C THR A 33 -15.02 -4.80 8.49
N ASN A 34 -14.09 -3.88 8.25
CA ASN A 34 -12.75 -3.89 8.85
C ASN A 34 -12.75 -3.85 10.39
N ALA A 35 -13.65 -3.07 11.00
CA ALA A 35 -13.78 -3.02 12.47
C ALA A 35 -14.35 -4.31 13.04
N ALA A 36 -15.37 -4.89 12.41
CA ALA A 36 -15.94 -6.18 12.81
C ALA A 36 -14.91 -7.31 12.67
N PHE A 37 -14.14 -7.32 11.56
CA PHE A 37 -13.03 -8.27 11.35
C PHE A 37 -11.97 -8.19 12.46
N GLY A 38 -11.51 -6.97 12.76
CA GLY A 38 -10.51 -6.75 13.80
C GLY A 38 -11.03 -7.07 15.20
N PHE A 39 -12.30 -6.77 15.48
CA PHE A 39 -12.97 -7.14 16.72
C PHE A 39 -12.95 -8.66 16.93
N LEU A 40 -13.41 -9.44 15.94
CA LEU A 40 -13.39 -10.90 16.00
C LEU A 40 -11.98 -11.48 16.14
N SER A 41 -11.00 -10.87 15.48
CA SER A 41 -9.60 -11.28 15.63
C SER A 41 -9.10 -11.10 17.06
N MET A 42 -9.44 -9.99 17.72
CA MET A 42 -9.12 -9.75 19.14
C MET A 42 -9.90 -10.67 20.06
N PHE A 43 -11.19 -10.85 19.78
CA PHE A 43 -12.08 -11.76 20.52
C PHE A 43 -11.54 -13.19 20.55
N LEU A 44 -11.23 -13.75 19.39
CA LEU A 44 -10.70 -15.11 19.27
C LEU A 44 -9.33 -15.25 19.94
N LYS A 45 -8.45 -14.26 19.78
CA LYS A 45 -7.14 -14.27 20.44
C LYS A 45 -7.23 -14.22 21.95
N PHE A 46 -8.12 -13.38 22.47
CA PHE A 46 -8.42 -13.31 23.88
C PHE A 46 -8.99 -14.65 24.39
N TYR A 47 -9.97 -15.22 23.69
CA TYR A 47 -10.58 -16.49 24.07
C TYR A 47 -9.57 -17.65 24.08
N GLU A 48 -8.71 -17.75 23.07
CA GLU A 48 -7.62 -18.76 23.04
C GLU A 48 -6.73 -18.70 24.30
N MET A 49 -6.43 -17.48 24.76
CA MET A 49 -5.52 -17.26 25.89
C MET A 49 -6.20 -17.53 27.25
N ALA A 50 -7.42 -17.04 27.43
CA ALA A 50 -8.07 -16.99 28.74
C ALA A 50 -9.09 -18.13 28.99
N ARG A 51 -9.66 -18.67 27.90
CA ARG A 51 -10.69 -19.73 27.88
C ARG A 51 -11.76 -19.57 28.97
N PRO A 52 -12.52 -18.46 28.94
CA PRO A 52 -13.62 -18.25 29.89
C PRO A 52 -14.76 -19.24 29.63
N ASP A 53 -15.53 -19.56 30.69
CA ASP A 53 -16.69 -20.44 30.64
C ASP A 53 -17.91 -19.72 30.00
N ALA A 54 -17.91 -18.39 30.03
CA ALA A 54 -18.97 -17.58 29.47
C ALA A 54 -18.39 -16.23 28.95
N VAL A 55 -19.05 -15.65 27.95
CA VAL A 55 -18.69 -14.34 27.39
C VAL A 55 -19.94 -13.47 27.29
N VAL A 56 -19.80 -12.18 27.63
CA VAL A 56 -20.83 -11.14 27.53
C VAL A 56 -20.20 -9.93 26.87
N CYS A 57 -20.94 -9.22 26.04
CA CYS A 57 -20.45 -8.00 25.39
C CYS A 57 -21.35 -6.80 25.74
N ALA A 58 -20.77 -5.69 26.21
CA ALA A 58 -21.46 -4.46 26.55
C ALA A 58 -21.15 -3.36 25.54
N PHE A 59 -22.18 -2.61 25.15
CA PHE A 59 -22.06 -1.44 24.27
C PHE A 59 -22.70 -0.21 24.89
N ASP A 60 -22.17 0.97 24.54
CA ASP A 60 -22.75 2.26 24.95
C ASP A 60 -24.20 2.43 24.41
N ALA A 61 -25.08 2.92 25.26
CA ALA A 61 -26.46 3.28 24.88
C ALA A 61 -26.88 4.65 25.40
N GLY A 62 -25.93 5.55 25.59
CA GLY A 62 -26.11 6.92 26.02
C GLY A 62 -25.05 7.38 27.00
N ARG A 63 -25.31 8.50 27.65
CA ARG A 63 -24.46 9.06 28.72
C ARG A 63 -25.28 9.17 30.00
N PRO A 64 -24.74 8.77 31.15
CA PRO A 64 -25.46 8.87 32.41
C PRO A 64 -25.83 10.31 32.75
N ALA A 65 -27.10 10.52 33.12
CA ALA A 65 -27.64 11.87 33.42
C ALA A 65 -26.84 12.59 34.51
N PHE A 66 -26.44 11.85 35.57
CA PHE A 66 -25.66 12.43 36.67
C PHE A 66 -24.28 12.96 36.26
N ARG A 67 -23.62 12.35 35.22
CA ARG A 67 -22.36 12.82 34.68
C ARG A 67 -22.55 14.13 33.90
N MET A 68 -23.62 14.21 33.11
CA MET A 68 -23.98 15.43 32.37
C MET A 68 -24.40 16.56 33.28
N GLU A 69 -25.12 16.28 34.39
CA GLU A 69 -25.46 17.25 35.42
C GLU A 69 -24.27 17.75 36.22
N ALA A 70 -23.31 16.84 36.52
CA ALA A 70 -22.08 17.19 37.26
C ALA A 70 -21.08 17.96 36.42
N LEU A 71 -21.02 17.67 35.11
CA LEU A 71 -20.07 18.26 34.16
C LEU A 71 -20.73 18.40 32.78
N GLU A 72 -21.31 19.59 32.51
CA GLU A 72 -22.05 19.90 31.27
C GLU A 72 -21.21 19.61 30.00
N GLN A 73 -19.91 19.82 30.10
CA GLN A 73 -18.96 19.61 28.99
C GLN A 73 -18.37 18.18 28.94
N TYR A 74 -18.89 17.20 29.66
CA TYR A 74 -18.43 15.81 29.66
C TYR A 74 -18.48 15.22 28.24
N LYS A 75 -17.33 14.77 27.73
CA LYS A 75 -17.16 14.21 26.37
C LYS A 75 -17.64 15.15 25.23
N ALA A 76 -17.78 16.47 25.47
CA ALA A 76 -18.29 17.43 24.47
C ALA A 76 -17.30 17.65 23.31
N GLN A 77 -16.00 17.42 23.52
CA GLN A 77 -14.95 17.61 22.51
C GLN A 77 -14.72 16.38 21.63
N ARG A 78 -15.36 15.24 21.92
CA ARG A 78 -15.25 14.04 21.08
C ARG A 78 -15.90 14.29 19.74
N PRO A 79 -15.20 14.11 18.59
CA PRO A 79 -15.81 14.19 17.27
C PRO A 79 -16.95 13.16 17.14
N PRO A 80 -17.94 13.40 16.27
CA PRO A 80 -18.94 12.39 15.94
C PRO A 80 -18.27 11.10 15.51
N MET A 81 -18.88 9.95 15.84
CA MET A 81 -18.42 8.66 15.36
C MET A 81 -18.45 8.62 13.83
N ASP A 82 -17.38 8.13 13.23
CA ASP A 82 -17.27 7.92 11.79
C ASP A 82 -18.48 7.09 11.29
N ALA A 83 -19.07 7.50 10.16
CA ALA A 83 -20.24 6.82 9.60
C ALA A 83 -19.94 5.37 9.20
N GLU A 84 -18.75 5.10 8.68
CA GLU A 84 -18.31 3.75 8.32
C GLU A 84 -18.13 2.85 9.55
N LEU A 85 -17.61 3.38 10.66
CA LEU A 85 -17.53 2.64 11.92
C LEU A 85 -18.94 2.38 12.48
N LYS A 86 -19.81 3.39 12.45
CA LYS A 86 -21.17 3.26 12.95
C LYS A 86 -21.97 2.18 12.22
N ALA A 87 -21.79 2.05 10.91
CA ALA A 87 -22.44 1.02 10.09
C ALA A 87 -22.04 -0.42 10.47
N GLN A 88 -20.89 -0.61 11.13
CA GLN A 88 -20.37 -1.93 11.50
C GLN A 88 -20.85 -2.43 12.88
N PHE A 89 -21.47 -1.58 13.71
CA PHE A 89 -22.00 -2.03 14.99
C PHE A 89 -23.12 -3.08 14.84
N PRO A 90 -24.13 -2.87 13.96
CA PRO A 90 -25.11 -3.93 13.71
C PRO A 90 -24.50 -5.24 13.19
N VAL A 91 -23.45 -5.14 12.38
CA VAL A 91 -22.74 -6.32 11.84
C VAL A 91 -22.13 -7.14 12.98
N ILE A 92 -21.34 -6.51 13.86
CA ILE A 92 -20.69 -7.25 14.97
C ILE A 92 -21.72 -7.75 15.98
N GLU A 93 -22.79 -7.00 16.24
CA GLU A 93 -23.86 -7.44 17.12
C GLU A 93 -24.55 -8.70 16.57
N HIS A 94 -24.86 -8.74 15.28
CA HIS A 94 -25.43 -9.90 14.61
C HIS A 94 -24.49 -11.13 14.69
N LEU A 95 -23.20 -10.95 14.49
CA LEU A 95 -22.20 -12.01 14.61
C LEU A 95 -22.11 -12.54 16.07
N LEU A 96 -22.13 -11.66 17.07
CA LEU A 96 -22.11 -12.04 18.48
C LEU A 96 -23.38 -12.80 18.87
N GLU A 97 -24.54 -12.32 18.44
CA GLU A 97 -25.83 -12.97 18.68
C GLU A 97 -25.90 -14.36 18.03
N SER A 98 -25.38 -14.52 16.80
CA SER A 98 -25.30 -15.83 16.14
C SER A 98 -24.45 -16.81 16.93
N MET A 99 -23.38 -16.33 17.59
CA MET A 99 -22.52 -17.09 18.51
C MET A 99 -23.12 -17.29 19.91
N ASN A 100 -24.40 -16.90 20.14
CA ASN A 100 -25.06 -16.93 21.43
C ASN A 100 -24.32 -16.16 22.54
N VAL A 101 -23.59 -15.07 22.16
CA VAL A 101 -22.95 -14.14 23.10
C VAL A 101 -23.94 -13.01 23.42
N PRO A 102 -24.38 -12.88 24.71
CA PRO A 102 -25.28 -11.81 25.10
C PRO A 102 -24.68 -10.42 24.83
N VAL A 103 -25.44 -9.59 24.10
CA VAL A 103 -25.13 -8.19 23.83
C VAL A 103 -25.98 -7.31 24.74
N ILE A 104 -25.34 -6.50 25.58
CA ILE A 104 -26.02 -5.67 26.57
C ILE A 104 -25.90 -4.20 26.16
N ARG A 105 -27.07 -3.54 26.07
CA ARG A 105 -27.20 -2.10 25.89
C ARG A 105 -28.24 -1.56 26.85
N VAL A 106 -27.83 -0.71 27.79
CA VAL A 106 -28.74 -0.12 28.76
C VAL A 106 -28.94 1.37 28.44
N LYS A 107 -30.13 1.75 28.03
CA LYS A 107 -30.45 3.11 27.60
C LYS A 107 -30.05 4.17 28.66
N GLY A 108 -29.24 5.12 28.27
CA GLY A 108 -28.74 6.19 29.12
C GLY A 108 -27.50 5.84 29.94
N TRP A 109 -26.89 4.67 29.69
CA TRP A 109 -25.66 4.22 30.35
C TRP A 109 -24.54 3.97 29.37
N GLU A 110 -23.32 4.08 29.87
CA GLU A 110 -22.11 3.74 29.12
C GLU A 110 -21.74 2.26 29.31
N GLY A 111 -21.02 1.68 28.37
CA GLY A 111 -20.56 0.28 28.45
C GLY A 111 -19.75 -0.03 29.69
N ASP A 112 -18.91 0.92 30.14
CA ASP A 112 -18.09 0.76 31.35
C ASP A 112 -18.93 0.57 32.62
N ASP A 113 -20.11 1.23 32.71
CA ASP A 113 -21.02 1.05 33.86
C ASP A 113 -21.67 -0.33 33.84
N VAL A 114 -21.93 -0.87 32.64
CA VAL A 114 -22.39 -2.26 32.47
C VAL A 114 -21.28 -3.24 32.87
N LEU A 115 -20.02 -3.01 32.42
CA LEU A 115 -18.86 -3.81 32.85
C LEU A 115 -18.72 -3.83 34.39
N GLY A 116 -18.84 -2.65 35.00
CA GLY A 116 -18.78 -2.47 36.45
C GLY A 116 -19.87 -3.27 37.18
N THR A 117 -21.08 -3.24 36.64
CA THR A 117 -22.24 -3.96 37.25
C THR A 117 -22.13 -5.47 37.08
N VAL A 118 -21.75 -5.97 35.89
CA VAL A 118 -21.53 -7.42 35.67
C VAL A 118 -20.41 -7.92 36.59
N SER A 119 -19.32 -7.17 36.74
CA SER A 119 -18.21 -7.55 37.62
C SER A 119 -18.65 -7.64 39.10
N ALA A 120 -19.57 -6.76 39.54
CA ALA A 120 -20.11 -6.81 40.88
C ALA A 120 -21.03 -8.06 41.11
N LEU A 121 -21.90 -8.35 40.15
CA LEU A 121 -22.76 -9.53 40.14
C LEU A 121 -21.95 -10.85 40.15
N ASP A 122 -20.87 -10.92 39.34
CA ASP A 122 -19.96 -12.06 39.32
C ASP A 122 -19.25 -12.27 40.66
N GLU A 123 -18.81 -11.18 41.31
CA GLU A 123 -18.19 -11.25 42.61
C GLU A 123 -19.15 -11.80 43.68
N GLU A 124 -20.44 -11.38 43.66
CA GLU A 124 -21.49 -11.87 44.53
C GLU A 124 -21.76 -13.36 44.32
N LEU A 125 -21.71 -13.87 43.08
CA LEU A 125 -21.85 -15.26 42.70
C LEU A 125 -20.57 -16.08 42.96
N GLY A 126 -19.47 -15.42 43.33
CA GLY A 126 -18.17 -16.06 43.58
C GLY A 126 -17.42 -16.48 42.33
N TYR A 127 -17.71 -15.85 41.18
CA TYR A 127 -17.06 -16.08 39.90
C TYR A 127 -15.75 -15.26 39.74
N GLU A 128 -14.95 -15.59 38.72
CA GLU A 128 -13.81 -14.79 38.28
C GLU A 128 -14.21 -14.00 37.04
N THR A 129 -13.92 -12.70 37.02
CA THR A 129 -14.27 -11.81 35.91
C THR A 129 -13.04 -11.34 35.14
N LEU A 130 -13.10 -11.41 33.82
CA LEU A 130 -12.11 -10.85 32.90
C LEU A 130 -12.74 -9.68 32.13
N LEU A 131 -12.38 -8.46 32.49
CA LEU A 131 -12.83 -7.25 31.78
C LEU A 131 -11.92 -7.00 30.57
N VAL A 132 -12.46 -7.15 29.38
CA VAL A 132 -11.70 -6.97 28.13
C VAL A 132 -11.97 -5.56 27.59
N SER A 133 -11.08 -4.63 27.90
CA SER A 133 -11.19 -3.23 27.46
C SER A 133 -9.83 -2.61 27.18
N GLY A 134 -9.78 -1.65 26.27
CA GLY A 134 -8.63 -0.76 26.04
C GLY A 134 -8.67 0.50 26.88
N ASP A 135 -9.78 0.76 27.59
CA ASP A 135 -9.93 1.93 28.44
C ASP A 135 -9.18 1.74 29.77
N LYS A 136 -8.50 2.77 30.22
CA LYS A 136 -7.76 2.75 31.48
C LYS A 136 -8.67 2.93 32.70
N ASP A 137 -9.87 3.49 32.50
CA ASP A 137 -10.77 3.79 33.61
C ASP A 137 -11.31 2.51 34.28
N VAL A 138 -11.36 1.40 33.52
CA VAL A 138 -11.75 0.08 34.03
C VAL A 138 -10.77 -0.51 35.07
N TYR A 139 -9.56 0.04 35.23
CA TYR A 139 -8.62 -0.42 36.26
C TYR A 139 -9.13 -0.19 37.70
N GLN A 140 -10.09 0.71 37.91
CA GLN A 140 -10.77 0.90 39.19
C GLN A 140 -11.60 -0.31 39.61
N LEU A 141 -11.97 -1.19 38.67
CA LEU A 141 -12.80 -2.39 38.91
C LEU A 141 -11.96 -3.63 39.29
N VAL A 142 -10.63 -3.52 39.20
CA VAL A 142 -9.73 -4.65 39.46
C VAL A 142 -9.74 -5.05 40.92
N THR A 143 -9.95 -6.36 41.17
CA THR A 143 -9.92 -6.99 42.49
C THR A 143 -9.11 -8.30 42.42
N ASP A 144 -9.07 -9.07 43.52
CA ASP A 144 -8.47 -10.42 43.50
C ASP A 144 -9.22 -11.42 42.59
N ARG A 145 -10.47 -11.09 42.18
CA ARG A 145 -11.32 -11.89 41.30
C ARG A 145 -11.62 -11.26 39.97
N THR A 146 -11.49 -9.94 39.86
CA THR A 146 -11.74 -9.19 38.65
C THR A 146 -10.41 -8.70 38.08
N HIS A 147 -10.09 -9.09 36.83
CA HIS A 147 -8.85 -8.72 36.14
C HIS A 147 -9.17 -8.00 34.83
N VAL A 148 -8.34 -7.06 34.47
CA VAL A 148 -8.46 -6.34 33.18
C VAL A 148 -7.54 -6.95 32.15
N VAL A 149 -8.09 -7.25 30.98
CA VAL A 149 -7.38 -7.77 29.82
C VAL A 149 -7.34 -6.70 28.74
N THR A 150 -6.16 -6.29 28.35
CA THR A 150 -5.98 -5.24 27.34
C THR A 150 -4.89 -5.59 26.36
N THR A 151 -4.91 -4.98 25.19
CA THR A 151 -3.85 -5.14 24.17
C THR A 151 -2.78 -4.04 24.33
N LYS A 152 -1.49 -4.42 24.36
CA LYS A 152 -0.35 -3.49 24.50
C LYS A 152 0.02 -2.85 23.18
N LYS A 153 0.12 -3.65 22.10
CA LYS A 153 0.52 -3.17 20.78
C LYS A 153 -0.23 -3.92 19.67
N GLY A 154 -0.89 -3.17 18.77
CA GLY A 154 -1.73 -3.78 17.74
C GLY A 154 -2.95 -4.50 18.33
N ILE A 155 -3.37 -5.59 17.70
CA ILE A 155 -4.56 -6.40 18.08
C ILE A 155 -4.19 -7.75 18.69
N THR A 156 -2.91 -8.12 18.77
CA THR A 156 -2.46 -9.47 19.14
C THR A 156 -1.60 -9.55 20.42
N ASP A 157 -1.02 -8.44 20.87
CA ASP A 157 -0.17 -8.40 22.07
C ASP A 157 -1.03 -8.08 23.30
N VAL A 158 -1.46 -9.12 24.03
CA VAL A 158 -2.42 -9.05 25.14
C VAL A 158 -1.71 -9.12 26.48
N ALA A 159 -2.20 -8.35 27.46
CA ALA A 159 -1.74 -8.39 28.85
C ALA A 159 -2.90 -8.43 29.83
N ILE A 160 -2.71 -9.12 30.96
CA ILE A 160 -3.67 -9.21 32.07
C ILE A 160 -3.14 -8.36 33.23
N TYR A 161 -4.02 -7.59 33.83
CA TYR A 161 -3.73 -6.74 34.97
C TYR A 161 -4.58 -7.12 36.16
N GLY A 162 -3.93 -7.61 37.22
CA GLY A 162 -4.48 -7.74 38.55
C GLY A 162 -4.09 -6.53 39.43
N PRO A 163 -4.40 -6.55 40.75
CA PRO A 163 -4.11 -5.44 41.65
C PRO A 163 -2.64 -5.02 41.70
N ALA A 164 -1.72 -5.99 41.69
CA ALA A 164 -0.29 -5.75 41.74
C ALA A 164 0.24 -5.06 40.48
N GLU A 165 -0.21 -5.48 39.29
CA GLU A 165 0.18 -4.92 38.02
C GLU A 165 -0.37 -3.49 37.84
N VAL A 166 -1.57 -3.19 38.38
CA VAL A 166 -2.12 -1.82 38.40
C VAL A 166 -1.26 -0.91 39.28
N GLU A 167 -0.90 -1.38 40.49
CA GLU A 167 -0.08 -0.62 41.44
C GLU A 167 1.34 -0.40 40.89
N GLU A 168 1.95 -1.42 40.27
CA GLU A 168 3.27 -1.28 39.61
C GLU A 168 3.25 -0.23 38.50
N ARG A 169 2.17 -0.24 37.68
CA ARG A 169 2.08 0.63 36.51
C ARG A 169 1.73 2.07 36.82
N TYR A 170 0.82 2.31 37.77
CA TYR A 170 0.26 3.64 38.04
C TYR A 170 0.68 4.21 39.41
N GLY A 171 1.25 3.39 40.28
CA GLY A 171 1.66 3.77 41.63
C GLY A 171 0.48 3.99 42.59
N VAL A 172 -0.71 3.48 42.26
CA VAL A 172 -1.92 3.52 43.10
C VAL A 172 -2.64 2.19 43.02
N THR A 173 -3.36 1.84 44.11
CA THR A 173 -4.20 0.65 44.12
C THR A 173 -5.46 0.86 43.26
N PRO A 174 -6.12 -0.22 42.79
CA PRO A 174 -7.39 -0.11 42.05
C PRO A 174 -8.44 0.75 42.79
N ALA A 175 -8.59 0.57 44.09
CA ALA A 175 -9.51 1.33 44.92
C ALA A 175 -9.19 2.85 44.95
N GLN A 176 -7.95 3.25 44.73
CA GLN A 176 -7.51 4.64 44.67
C GLN A 176 -7.63 5.23 43.25
N PHE A 177 -7.98 4.41 42.26
CA PHE A 177 -7.99 4.86 40.85
C PHE A 177 -9.00 5.97 40.55
N PRO A 178 -10.23 5.97 41.11
CA PRO A 178 -11.15 7.10 40.99
C PRO A 178 -10.57 8.40 41.57
N ASP A 179 -9.89 8.33 42.72
CA ASP A 179 -9.21 9.47 43.32
C ASP A 179 -8.03 9.96 42.48
N PHE A 180 -7.31 9.03 41.86
CA PHE A 180 -6.21 9.33 40.94
C PHE A 180 -6.72 10.09 39.71
N LEU A 181 -7.84 9.66 39.11
CA LEU A 181 -8.50 10.37 38.02
C LEU A 181 -9.09 11.71 38.45
N GLY A 182 -9.66 11.78 39.64
CA GLY A 182 -10.17 13.01 40.24
C GLY A 182 -9.12 14.10 40.40
N LEU A 183 -7.89 13.72 40.76
CA LEU A 183 -6.77 14.66 40.92
C LEU A 183 -6.15 15.07 39.59
N LYS A 184 -5.87 14.11 38.69
CA LYS A 184 -5.15 14.40 37.43
C LYS A 184 -6.06 14.87 36.30
N GLY A 185 -7.36 14.53 36.36
CA GLY A 185 -8.30 14.72 35.28
C GLY A 185 -8.12 13.74 34.12
N ASP A 186 -8.97 13.87 33.10
CA ASP A 186 -8.85 13.20 31.83
C ASP A 186 -9.24 14.13 30.66
N SER A 187 -8.25 14.47 29.84
CA SER A 187 -8.46 15.36 28.68
C SER A 187 -9.27 14.69 27.55
N SER A 188 -9.29 13.35 27.46
CA SER A 188 -10.08 12.64 26.45
C SER A 188 -11.59 12.73 26.73
N ASP A 189 -11.94 12.80 28.02
CA ASP A 189 -13.35 12.90 28.48
C ASP A 189 -13.72 14.30 28.96
N ASN A 190 -12.81 15.25 28.79
CA ASN A 190 -12.97 16.63 29.24
C ASN A 190 -13.20 16.75 30.75
N ILE A 191 -12.54 15.87 31.52
CA ILE A 191 -12.56 15.88 32.99
C ILE A 191 -11.40 16.77 33.50
N PRO A 192 -11.67 17.88 34.22
CA PRO A 192 -10.66 18.92 34.46
C PRO A 192 -9.53 18.48 35.40
N GLY A 193 -9.84 17.74 36.48
CA GLY A 193 -8.89 17.46 37.54
C GLY A 193 -8.40 18.72 38.25
N VAL A 194 -7.22 18.62 38.90
CA VAL A 194 -6.56 19.76 39.57
C VAL A 194 -5.40 20.28 38.73
N PRO A 195 -5.41 21.54 38.27
CA PRO A 195 -4.36 22.10 37.44
C PRO A 195 -2.95 21.92 38.04
N GLY A 196 -2.01 21.41 37.20
CA GLY A 196 -0.64 21.13 37.57
C GLY A 196 -0.40 19.84 38.37
N ILE A 197 -1.41 19.02 38.55
CA ILE A 197 -1.30 17.68 39.10
C ILE A 197 -1.41 16.64 37.97
N GLY A 198 -0.26 16.07 37.58
CA GLY A 198 -0.19 14.96 36.63
C GLY A 198 0.04 13.62 37.34
N ASP A 199 0.15 12.52 36.53
CA ASP A 199 0.21 11.13 37.00
C ASP A 199 1.14 10.91 38.19
N LYS A 200 2.42 11.35 38.09
CA LYS A 200 3.40 11.16 39.18
C LYS A 200 3.06 11.91 40.47
N THR A 201 2.43 13.06 40.36
CA THR A 201 2.07 13.89 41.50
C THR A 201 0.84 13.35 42.20
N ALA A 202 -0.17 12.96 41.43
CA ALA A 202 -1.39 12.33 41.95
C ALA A 202 -1.07 11.02 42.68
N ALA A 203 -0.27 10.13 42.05
CA ALA A 203 0.15 8.87 42.67
C ALA A 203 0.90 9.11 44.00
N ARG A 204 1.86 10.03 44.03
CA ARG A 204 2.62 10.35 45.28
C ARG A 204 1.72 10.91 46.38
N LEU A 205 0.73 11.74 46.02
CA LEU A 205 -0.23 12.27 47.01
C LEU A 205 -1.08 11.14 47.61
N LEU A 206 -1.59 10.26 46.79
CA LEU A 206 -2.43 9.12 47.20
C LEU A 206 -1.61 8.10 48.02
N GLN A 207 -0.35 7.84 47.66
CA GLN A 207 0.55 7.01 48.47
C GLN A 207 0.78 7.59 49.88
N ASN A 208 0.88 8.94 50.01
CA ASN A 208 1.15 9.60 51.27
C ASN A 208 -0.09 9.80 52.13
N TYR A 209 -1.27 10.02 51.54
CA TYR A 209 -2.47 10.46 52.27
C TYR A 209 -3.66 9.51 52.07
N GLY A 210 -3.54 8.47 51.24
CA GLY A 210 -4.50 7.38 51.04
C GLY A 210 -5.65 7.67 50.07
N SER A 211 -6.25 8.87 50.16
CA SER A 211 -7.40 9.28 49.35
C SER A 211 -7.43 10.79 49.11
N ILE A 212 -8.32 11.25 48.22
CA ILE A 212 -8.60 12.69 48.04
C ILE A 212 -8.99 13.30 49.37
N ASP A 213 -9.89 12.67 50.16
CA ASP A 213 -10.30 13.16 51.48
C ASP A 213 -9.09 13.30 52.41
N GLY A 214 -8.22 12.27 52.45
CA GLY A 214 -7.00 12.30 53.27
C GLY A 214 -6.00 13.42 52.83
N ILE A 215 -5.95 13.76 51.53
CA ILE A 215 -5.15 14.88 51.03
C ILE A 215 -5.70 16.20 51.56
N TYR A 216 -7.02 16.40 51.49
CA TYR A 216 -7.68 17.62 51.95
C TYR A 216 -7.66 17.78 53.46
N ASP A 217 -7.68 16.70 54.22
CA ASP A 217 -7.51 16.69 55.69
C ASP A 217 -6.06 17.06 56.14
N ASN A 218 -5.11 16.98 55.23
CA ASN A 218 -3.69 17.24 55.50
C ASN A 218 -3.07 18.37 54.66
N LEU A 219 -3.89 19.32 54.19
CA LEU A 219 -3.43 20.43 53.35
C LEU A 219 -2.36 21.28 54.04
N ASP A 220 -2.35 21.37 55.38
CA ASP A 220 -1.36 22.05 56.20
C ASP A 220 0.07 21.50 56.04
N LYS A 221 0.20 20.28 55.58
CA LYS A 221 1.51 19.62 55.28
C LYS A 221 2.02 19.93 53.89
N LEU A 222 1.19 20.48 53.02
CA LEU A 222 1.52 20.84 51.63
C LEU A 222 2.04 22.30 51.57
N LYS A 223 2.79 22.64 50.51
CA LYS A 223 3.40 23.97 50.36
C LYS A 223 3.38 24.45 48.92
N GLY A 224 3.49 25.75 48.74
CA GLY A 224 3.69 26.38 47.45
C GLY A 224 2.51 26.23 46.49
N LYS A 225 2.80 26.11 45.19
CA LYS A 225 1.78 26.07 44.14
C LYS A 225 0.87 24.83 44.24
N GLN A 226 1.38 23.72 44.78
CA GLN A 226 0.56 22.50 44.98
C GLN A 226 -0.54 22.72 46.02
N LEU A 227 -0.23 23.34 47.16
CA LEU A 227 -1.23 23.71 48.18
C LEU A 227 -2.26 24.68 47.58
N GLN A 228 -1.80 25.70 46.86
CA GLN A 228 -2.69 26.68 46.24
C GLN A 228 -3.65 26.03 45.27
N ASN A 229 -3.15 25.24 44.29
CA ASN A 229 -3.98 24.60 43.28
C ASN A 229 -5.02 23.62 43.88
N LEU A 230 -4.61 22.80 44.87
CA LEU A 230 -5.56 21.90 45.56
C LEU A 230 -6.64 22.67 46.31
N THR A 231 -6.29 23.82 46.95
CA THR A 231 -7.25 24.65 47.69
C THR A 231 -8.23 25.33 46.74
N GLU A 232 -7.75 25.91 45.64
CA GLU A 232 -8.56 26.67 44.68
C GLU A 232 -9.47 25.74 43.85
N HIS A 233 -9.02 24.51 43.54
CA HIS A 233 -9.72 23.53 42.66
C HIS A 233 -10.28 22.31 43.43
N LYS A 234 -10.69 22.54 44.68
CA LYS A 234 -11.25 21.43 45.49
C LYS A 234 -12.49 20.83 44.87
N GLU A 235 -13.42 21.66 44.47
CA GLU A 235 -14.69 21.21 43.84
C GLU A 235 -14.44 20.47 42.51
N ASP A 236 -13.44 20.96 41.74
CA ASP A 236 -13.06 20.30 40.48
C ASP A 236 -12.52 18.88 40.72
N ALA A 237 -11.72 18.65 41.78
CA ALA A 237 -11.23 17.34 42.16
C ALA A 237 -12.36 16.37 42.51
N TYR A 238 -13.34 16.81 43.31
CA TYR A 238 -14.46 15.97 43.72
C TYR A 238 -15.44 15.69 42.56
N THR A 239 -15.71 16.71 41.75
CA THR A 239 -16.53 16.57 40.54
C THR A 239 -15.87 15.59 39.57
N SER A 240 -14.55 15.75 39.33
CA SER A 240 -13.79 14.86 38.45
C SER A 240 -13.79 13.41 38.95
N ARG A 241 -13.61 13.18 40.28
CA ARG A 241 -13.74 11.86 40.88
C ARG A 241 -15.14 11.27 40.64
N ARG A 242 -16.20 12.03 40.92
CA ARG A 242 -17.59 11.60 40.77
C ARG A 242 -17.90 11.20 39.33
N VAL A 243 -17.46 11.99 38.34
CA VAL A 243 -17.69 11.72 36.91
C VAL A 243 -16.86 10.52 36.42
N ALA A 244 -15.62 10.35 36.88
CA ALA A 244 -14.72 9.25 36.50
C ALA A 244 -15.07 7.92 37.22
N THR A 245 -15.91 7.91 38.25
CA THR A 245 -16.28 6.69 38.96
C THR A 245 -17.26 5.87 38.15
N ILE A 246 -16.94 4.61 37.88
CA ILE A 246 -17.79 3.64 37.19
C ILE A 246 -18.87 3.15 38.14
N VAL A 247 -20.12 3.13 37.66
CA VAL A 247 -21.29 2.64 38.40
C VAL A 247 -21.30 1.12 38.39
N ARG A 248 -21.69 0.49 39.49
CA ARG A 248 -21.66 -0.97 39.65
C ARG A 248 -23.02 -1.59 40.03
N ASP A 249 -24.10 -0.83 39.86
CA ASP A 249 -25.47 -1.19 40.27
C ASP A 249 -26.52 -0.75 39.24
N VAL A 250 -26.16 -0.76 37.95
CA VAL A 250 -27.09 -0.46 36.85
C VAL A 250 -28.14 -1.56 36.73
N GLU A 251 -29.43 -1.18 36.68
CA GLU A 251 -30.54 -2.15 36.58
C GLU A 251 -30.69 -2.67 35.13
N PHE A 252 -30.50 -3.98 34.93
CA PHE A 252 -30.80 -4.72 33.69
C PHE A 252 -30.93 -6.21 33.99
N GLU A 253 -31.56 -6.95 33.08
CA GLU A 253 -31.75 -8.40 33.22
C GLU A 253 -30.62 -9.17 32.53
N LEU A 254 -29.93 -10.06 33.25
CA LEU A 254 -28.90 -10.96 32.71
C LEU A 254 -28.85 -12.23 33.53
N ASP A 255 -29.05 -13.37 32.88
CA ASP A 255 -28.90 -14.72 33.51
C ASP A 255 -27.44 -15.17 33.39
N LEU A 256 -26.58 -14.72 34.32
CA LEU A 256 -25.16 -15.09 34.38
C LEU A 256 -24.92 -16.60 34.62
N GLU A 257 -25.89 -17.31 35.26
CA GLU A 257 -25.75 -18.75 35.48
C GLU A 257 -25.99 -19.54 34.19
N GLY A 258 -26.94 -19.09 33.37
CA GLY A 258 -27.31 -19.70 32.09
C GLY A 258 -26.36 -19.43 30.94
N VAL A 259 -25.58 -18.33 30.96
CA VAL A 259 -24.64 -18.00 29.89
C VAL A 259 -23.48 -18.99 29.82
N LYS A 260 -23.21 -19.51 28.62
CA LYS A 260 -22.11 -20.44 28.33
C LYS A 260 -21.50 -20.09 26.96
N PHE A 261 -20.18 -20.25 26.85
CA PHE A 261 -19.51 -20.08 25.55
C PHE A 261 -18.30 -21.04 25.48
N PRO A 262 -18.10 -21.77 24.34
CA PRO A 262 -18.93 -21.80 23.15
C PRO A 262 -20.16 -22.72 23.33
N ASP A 263 -21.35 -22.20 23.09
CA ASP A 263 -22.62 -22.94 23.07
C ASP A 263 -23.56 -22.25 22.06
N PHE A 264 -23.47 -22.63 20.80
CA PHE A 264 -24.19 -21.97 19.69
C PHE A 264 -24.60 -22.96 18.59
N ASP A 265 -25.58 -22.58 17.79
CA ASP A 265 -25.99 -23.27 16.56
C ASP A 265 -25.01 -23.01 15.42
N SER A 266 -24.25 -24.05 15.04
CA SER A 266 -23.22 -23.93 13.99
C SER A 266 -23.75 -23.48 12.61
N ALA A 267 -25.00 -23.85 12.28
CA ALA A 267 -25.61 -23.43 11.01
C ALA A 267 -25.93 -21.93 10.99
N LYS A 268 -26.44 -21.38 12.11
CA LYS A 268 -26.69 -19.94 12.25
C LYS A 268 -25.42 -19.13 12.23
N VAL A 269 -24.36 -19.63 12.88
CA VAL A 269 -23.04 -18.99 12.86
C VAL A 269 -22.49 -19.01 11.42
N ALA A 270 -22.58 -20.13 10.72
CA ALA A 270 -22.11 -20.22 9.33
C ALA A 270 -22.86 -19.25 8.39
N GLU A 271 -24.19 -19.12 8.56
CA GLU A 271 -25.00 -18.17 7.80
C GLU A 271 -24.54 -16.71 8.06
N ALA A 272 -24.50 -16.27 9.34
CA ALA A 272 -24.14 -14.92 9.69
C ALA A 272 -22.70 -14.51 9.25
N PHE A 273 -21.73 -15.43 9.42
CA PHE A 273 -20.35 -15.20 8.99
C PHE A 273 -20.21 -15.24 7.47
N GLY A 274 -21.05 -16.01 6.77
CA GLY A 274 -21.12 -16.06 5.31
C GLY A 274 -21.58 -14.75 4.69
N GLU A 275 -22.55 -14.03 5.31
CA GLU A 275 -23.04 -12.71 4.86
C GLU A 275 -21.91 -11.68 4.76
N VAL A 276 -20.91 -11.76 5.64
CA VAL A 276 -19.75 -10.85 5.67
C VAL A 276 -18.46 -11.47 5.13
N ARG A 277 -18.51 -12.71 4.62
CA ARG A 277 -17.37 -13.47 4.07
C ARG A 277 -16.20 -13.64 5.07
N PHE A 278 -16.48 -13.84 6.35
CA PHE A 278 -15.45 -14.04 7.38
C PHE A 278 -15.07 -15.52 7.57
N ASN A 279 -14.81 -16.23 6.47
CA ASN A 279 -14.58 -17.68 6.45
C ASN A 279 -13.44 -18.14 7.39
N ALA A 280 -12.33 -17.40 7.42
CA ALA A 280 -11.20 -17.73 8.32
C ALA A 280 -11.52 -17.56 9.81
N HIS A 281 -12.43 -16.64 10.17
CA HIS A 281 -12.93 -16.50 11.54
C HIS A 281 -13.97 -17.57 11.84
N LEU A 282 -14.84 -17.88 10.88
CA LEU A 282 -15.84 -18.94 11.01
C LEU A 282 -15.19 -20.28 11.33
N ALA A 283 -14.16 -20.69 10.59
CA ALA A 283 -13.41 -21.93 10.87
C ALA A 283 -12.91 -21.98 12.32
N LYS A 284 -12.33 -20.87 12.81
CA LYS A 284 -11.85 -20.80 14.20
C LYS A 284 -12.99 -20.85 15.22
N VAL A 285 -14.10 -20.18 14.96
CA VAL A 285 -15.28 -20.20 15.85
C VAL A 285 -15.87 -21.60 15.92
N LEU A 286 -16.06 -22.28 14.81
CA LEU A 286 -16.55 -23.67 14.74
C LEU A 286 -15.61 -24.63 15.47
N ALA A 287 -14.29 -24.47 15.31
CA ALA A 287 -13.30 -25.26 16.04
C ALA A 287 -13.41 -25.12 17.58
N LEU A 288 -13.82 -23.94 18.10
CA LEU A 288 -14.03 -23.75 19.55
C LEU A 288 -15.14 -24.63 20.08
N ALA A 289 -16.21 -24.85 19.32
CA ALA A 289 -17.34 -25.71 19.69
C ALA A 289 -17.12 -27.19 19.33
N GLY A 290 -16.00 -27.54 18.68
CA GLY A 290 -15.76 -28.88 18.14
C GLY A 290 -16.75 -29.26 17.02
N ALA A 291 -17.28 -28.26 16.31
CA ALA A 291 -18.22 -28.42 15.22
C ALA A 291 -17.49 -28.77 13.90
N ASP A 292 -18.26 -29.17 12.89
CA ASP A 292 -17.72 -29.46 11.55
C ASP A 292 -17.17 -28.21 10.88
N GLU A 293 -15.85 -28.13 10.74
CA GLU A 293 -15.15 -27.00 10.11
C GLU A 293 -15.44 -26.89 8.60
N SER A 294 -16.01 -27.93 7.98
CA SER A 294 -16.41 -27.88 6.56
C SER A 294 -17.50 -26.84 6.30
N LEU A 295 -18.28 -26.46 7.32
CA LEU A 295 -19.26 -25.36 7.25
C LEU A 295 -18.60 -23.97 7.03
N ALA A 296 -17.31 -23.83 7.32
CA ALA A 296 -16.56 -22.61 7.11
C ALA A 296 -15.93 -22.52 5.71
N ALA A 297 -15.89 -23.61 4.97
CA ALA A 297 -15.43 -23.56 3.60
C ALA A 297 -16.42 -22.72 2.78
N PRO A 298 -15.96 -21.64 2.10
CA PRO A 298 -16.82 -21.00 1.11
C PRO A 298 -17.32 -22.08 0.16
N ALA A 299 -18.57 -21.98 -0.29
CA ALA A 299 -19.10 -22.93 -1.26
C ALA A 299 -18.07 -23.07 -2.39
N ALA A 300 -17.65 -24.27 -2.69
CA ALA A 300 -16.75 -24.51 -3.81
C ALA A 300 -17.43 -23.99 -5.07
N LEU A 301 -16.69 -23.32 -5.93
CA LEU A 301 -17.20 -22.89 -7.21
C LEU A 301 -17.68 -24.12 -7.96
N GLU A 302 -18.95 -24.14 -8.34
CA GLU A 302 -19.50 -25.20 -9.15
C GLU A 302 -18.97 -25.04 -10.59
N LEU A 303 -18.05 -25.90 -10.97
CA LEU A 303 -17.47 -25.95 -12.30
C LEU A 303 -18.03 -27.14 -13.09
N PRO A 304 -18.08 -27.05 -14.42
CA PRO A 304 -18.38 -28.20 -15.27
C PRO A 304 -17.29 -29.28 -15.09
N SER A 305 -17.46 -30.41 -15.78
CA SER A 305 -16.46 -31.50 -15.71
C SER A 305 -15.07 -31.03 -16.10
N LEU A 306 -14.08 -31.30 -15.22
CA LEU A 306 -12.67 -31.00 -15.46
C LEU A 306 -12.00 -32.00 -16.45
N ALA A 307 -12.71 -33.06 -16.87
CA ALA A 307 -12.21 -34.00 -17.89
C ALA A 307 -12.18 -33.28 -19.26
N PRO A 308 -10.99 -33.02 -19.83
CA PRO A 308 -10.90 -32.22 -21.05
C PRO A 308 -11.39 -32.98 -22.27
N VAL A 309 -12.09 -32.27 -23.15
CA VAL A 309 -12.39 -32.73 -24.49
C VAL A 309 -11.13 -32.58 -25.33
N VAL A 310 -10.80 -33.59 -26.12
CA VAL A 310 -9.56 -33.68 -26.94
C VAL A 310 -9.82 -34.05 -28.38
N GLY A 311 -8.85 -33.84 -29.28
CA GLY A 311 -8.90 -34.20 -30.68
C GLY A 311 -9.97 -33.46 -31.49
N ASP A 312 -10.51 -34.09 -32.51
CA ASP A 312 -11.48 -33.48 -33.47
C ASP A 312 -12.68 -32.86 -32.73
N TYR A 313 -13.15 -33.47 -31.66
CA TYR A 313 -14.26 -32.92 -30.86
C TYR A 313 -13.91 -31.60 -30.16
N ALA A 314 -12.65 -31.43 -29.76
CA ALA A 314 -12.22 -30.18 -29.18
C ALA A 314 -12.18 -29.06 -30.24
N HIS A 315 -11.67 -29.32 -31.43
CA HIS A 315 -11.66 -28.36 -32.53
C HIS A 315 -13.07 -27.96 -32.97
N ASP A 316 -14.03 -28.93 -33.08
CA ASP A 316 -15.42 -28.64 -33.44
C ASP A 316 -16.12 -27.79 -32.37
N ALA A 317 -15.88 -28.08 -31.08
CA ALA A 317 -16.41 -27.29 -29.96
C ALA A 317 -15.81 -25.87 -29.93
N LEU A 318 -14.49 -25.76 -30.10
CA LEU A 318 -13.81 -24.46 -30.19
C LEU A 318 -14.37 -23.60 -31.31
N LYS A 319 -14.46 -24.16 -32.51
CA LYS A 319 -15.01 -23.46 -33.67
C LYS A 319 -16.43 -22.96 -33.39
N THR A 320 -17.29 -23.81 -32.82
CA THR A 320 -18.65 -23.41 -32.45
C THR A 320 -18.64 -22.26 -31.44
N ALA A 321 -17.79 -22.31 -30.42
CA ALA A 321 -17.68 -21.25 -29.42
C ALA A 321 -17.20 -19.93 -30.05
N MET A 322 -16.23 -19.97 -30.96
CA MET A 322 -15.75 -18.79 -31.68
C MET A 322 -16.82 -18.20 -32.61
N GLU A 323 -17.63 -19.04 -33.30
CA GLU A 323 -18.75 -18.58 -34.13
C GLU A 323 -19.85 -17.87 -33.32
N HIS A 324 -19.98 -18.19 -32.02
CA HIS A 324 -20.91 -17.55 -31.09
C HIS A 324 -20.26 -16.42 -30.25
N ASP A 325 -19.03 -16.02 -30.57
CA ASP A 325 -18.27 -14.95 -29.89
C ASP A 325 -18.10 -15.16 -28.35
N VAL A 326 -17.95 -16.42 -27.95
CA VAL A 326 -17.72 -16.78 -26.54
C VAL A 326 -16.32 -16.28 -26.10
N CYS A 327 -16.21 -15.64 -24.94
CA CYS A 327 -14.92 -15.31 -24.35
C CYS A 327 -14.28 -16.58 -23.79
N LEU A 328 -13.21 -17.02 -24.40
CA LEU A 328 -12.54 -18.30 -24.11
C LEU A 328 -11.54 -18.12 -22.95
N GLY A 329 -11.70 -18.82 -21.83
CA GLY A 329 -10.69 -18.83 -20.78
C GLY A 329 -9.47 -19.64 -21.21
N VAL A 330 -8.27 -19.05 -21.13
CA VAL A 330 -7.04 -19.67 -21.64
C VAL A 330 -6.03 -19.86 -20.53
N GLU A 331 -5.46 -21.06 -20.43
CA GLU A 331 -4.35 -21.39 -19.55
C GLU A 331 -3.34 -22.32 -20.23
N PHE A 332 -2.06 -21.95 -20.20
CA PHE A 332 -0.98 -22.81 -20.68
C PHE A 332 -0.33 -23.56 -19.52
N LEU A 333 -0.17 -24.87 -19.68
CA LEU A 333 0.64 -25.69 -18.79
C LEU A 333 1.98 -25.98 -19.48
N VAL A 334 3.06 -25.40 -18.91
CA VAL A 334 4.43 -25.61 -19.32
C VAL A 334 5.10 -26.41 -18.21
N GLU A 335 5.34 -27.70 -18.41
CA GLU A 335 5.97 -28.55 -17.41
C GLU A 335 7.47 -28.22 -17.29
N ALA A 336 7.98 -28.12 -16.06
CA ALA A 336 9.39 -27.81 -15.82
C ALA A 336 10.31 -28.88 -16.43
N GLN A 337 11.35 -28.46 -17.18
CA GLN A 337 12.33 -29.31 -17.85
C GLN A 337 13.25 -30.05 -16.85
N GLU A 338 12.74 -31.00 -16.07
CA GLU A 338 13.56 -31.91 -15.28
C GLU A 338 13.75 -33.30 -15.93
N SER A 339 13.08 -33.55 -17.07
CA SER A 339 13.09 -34.82 -17.80
C SER A 339 13.91 -34.74 -19.09
N LEU A 340 14.63 -35.83 -19.44
CA LEU A 340 15.32 -36.01 -20.73
C LEU A 340 14.34 -36.02 -21.93
N PHE A 341 13.05 -36.09 -21.65
CA PHE A 341 11.94 -35.99 -22.61
C PHE A 341 11.09 -34.83 -22.15
N ALA A 342 11.20 -33.66 -22.81
CA ALA A 342 10.32 -32.53 -22.57
C ALA A 342 8.88 -32.98 -22.86
N GLU A 343 7.99 -32.84 -21.88
CA GLU A 343 6.56 -33.03 -22.16
C GLU A 343 6.04 -31.86 -23.02
N PRO A 344 5.09 -32.09 -23.93
CA PRO A 344 4.59 -31.06 -24.81
C PRO A 344 3.84 -29.99 -24.01
N HIS A 345 3.97 -28.73 -24.44
CA HIS A 345 3.12 -27.65 -23.93
C HIS A 345 1.66 -28.03 -24.13
N ARG A 346 0.82 -27.71 -23.16
CA ARG A 346 -0.63 -27.95 -23.23
C ARG A 346 -1.39 -26.64 -23.08
N LEU A 347 -2.35 -26.46 -23.98
CA LEU A 347 -3.32 -25.38 -23.92
C LEU A 347 -4.64 -25.93 -23.38
N PHE A 348 -5.15 -25.32 -22.32
CA PHE A 348 -6.50 -25.54 -21.83
C PHE A 348 -7.39 -24.37 -22.22
N VAL A 349 -8.56 -24.65 -22.77
CA VAL A 349 -9.55 -23.64 -23.18
C VAL A 349 -10.84 -23.88 -22.42
N GLY A 350 -11.20 -22.98 -21.51
CA GLY A 350 -12.44 -23.01 -20.74
C GLY A 350 -13.60 -22.42 -21.53
N LEU A 351 -14.67 -23.18 -21.61
CA LEU A 351 -15.98 -22.82 -22.15
C LEU A 351 -17.00 -22.77 -20.99
N PRO A 352 -18.22 -22.24 -21.20
CA PRO A 352 -19.23 -22.19 -20.14
C PRO A 352 -19.61 -23.57 -19.56
N ASP A 353 -19.51 -24.65 -20.34
CA ASP A 353 -19.97 -26.00 -20.00
C ASP A 353 -18.89 -27.08 -20.07
N SER A 354 -17.67 -26.76 -20.50
CA SER A 354 -16.63 -27.76 -20.77
C SER A 354 -15.23 -27.13 -20.78
N VAL A 355 -14.20 -27.96 -20.72
CA VAL A 355 -12.83 -27.57 -20.96
C VAL A 355 -12.25 -28.38 -22.11
N LEU A 356 -11.54 -27.71 -23.02
CA LEU A 356 -10.85 -28.33 -24.17
C LEU A 356 -9.35 -28.39 -23.85
N MET A 357 -8.64 -29.36 -24.42
CA MET A 357 -7.19 -29.47 -24.29
C MET A 357 -6.54 -29.78 -25.65
N PHE A 358 -5.45 -29.05 -25.93
CA PHE A 358 -4.61 -29.22 -27.12
C PHE A 358 -3.16 -29.43 -26.66
N GLU A 359 -2.32 -30.18 -27.39
CA GLU A 359 -0.95 -30.54 -26.99
C GLU A 359 0.07 -30.25 -28.09
N GLY A 360 1.27 -29.82 -27.70
CA GLY A 360 2.40 -29.64 -28.62
C GLY A 360 2.21 -28.51 -29.61
N GLU A 361 2.52 -28.76 -30.89
CA GLU A 361 2.35 -27.80 -31.98
C GLU A 361 0.88 -27.40 -32.16
N ASP A 362 -0.04 -28.36 -32.00
CA ASP A 362 -1.48 -28.11 -32.10
C ASP A 362 -1.97 -27.10 -31.04
N ALA A 363 -1.38 -27.09 -29.84
CA ALA A 363 -1.72 -26.11 -28.80
C ALA A 363 -1.38 -24.67 -29.25
N HIS A 364 -0.21 -24.46 -29.81
CA HIS A 364 0.23 -23.16 -30.29
C HIS A 364 -0.49 -22.69 -31.53
N GLU A 365 -0.73 -23.59 -32.50
CA GLU A 365 -1.51 -23.28 -33.72
C GLU A 365 -2.96 -22.93 -33.38
N THR A 366 -3.58 -23.68 -32.47
CA THR A 366 -4.93 -23.42 -31.99
C THR A 366 -5.00 -22.07 -31.28
N PHE A 367 -4.01 -21.75 -30.41
CA PHE A 367 -4.02 -20.45 -29.75
C PHE A 367 -3.80 -19.31 -30.75
N ALA A 368 -2.96 -19.49 -31.77
CA ALA A 368 -2.79 -18.51 -32.84
C ALA A 368 -4.10 -18.29 -33.62
N GLU A 369 -4.92 -19.34 -33.83
CA GLU A 369 -6.25 -19.21 -34.42
C GLU A 369 -7.21 -18.42 -33.51
N ILE A 370 -7.21 -18.70 -32.20
CA ILE A 370 -8.00 -17.96 -31.21
C ILE A 370 -7.62 -16.47 -31.23
N VAL A 371 -6.32 -16.13 -31.26
CA VAL A 371 -5.82 -14.75 -31.31
C VAL A 371 -6.28 -14.03 -32.58
N ARG A 372 -6.28 -14.71 -33.74
CA ARG A 372 -6.73 -14.12 -35.04
C ARG A 372 -8.23 -13.91 -35.14
N SER A 373 -9.02 -14.80 -34.57
CA SER A 373 -10.45 -14.89 -34.92
C SER A 373 -11.39 -14.97 -33.72
N GLY A 374 -10.88 -15.27 -32.53
CA GLY A 374 -11.63 -15.45 -31.32
C GLY A 374 -11.62 -14.25 -30.36
N HIS A 375 -12.11 -14.51 -29.16
CA HIS A 375 -12.03 -13.62 -28.00
C HIS A 375 -11.63 -14.46 -26.78
N PHE A 376 -10.55 -14.12 -26.11
CA PHE A 376 -10.04 -14.91 -24.98
C PHE A 376 -9.83 -14.09 -23.71
N CYS A 377 -9.73 -14.76 -22.56
CA CYS A 377 -9.35 -14.18 -21.29
C CYS A 377 -8.33 -15.07 -20.57
N ALA A 378 -7.42 -14.43 -19.85
CA ALA A 378 -6.40 -15.09 -19.06
C ALA A 378 -6.03 -14.22 -17.84
N LEU A 379 -5.40 -14.81 -16.85
CA LEU A 379 -4.88 -14.04 -15.70
C LEU A 379 -3.79 -13.03 -16.14
N ASP A 380 -2.96 -13.38 -17.11
CA ASP A 380 -1.92 -12.56 -17.73
C ASP A 380 -1.91 -12.84 -19.25
N CYS A 381 -2.61 -11.98 -19.98
CA CYS A 381 -2.73 -12.13 -21.45
C CYS A 381 -1.41 -11.90 -22.16
N LYS A 382 -0.53 -11.05 -21.63
CA LYS A 382 0.81 -10.83 -22.22
C LYS A 382 1.63 -12.12 -22.18
N ARG A 383 1.64 -12.82 -21.06
CA ARG A 383 2.31 -14.11 -20.91
C ARG A 383 1.71 -15.17 -21.86
N ALA A 384 0.37 -15.22 -21.97
CA ALA A 384 -0.27 -16.13 -22.91
C ALA A 384 0.14 -15.84 -24.38
N LEU A 385 0.15 -14.58 -24.79
CA LEU A 385 0.61 -14.18 -26.13
C LEU A 385 2.07 -14.56 -26.39
N GLN A 386 2.94 -14.54 -25.39
CA GLN A 386 4.35 -14.91 -25.52
C GLN A 386 4.57 -16.41 -25.86
N GLU A 387 3.59 -17.27 -25.63
CA GLU A 387 3.66 -18.68 -26.09
C GLU A 387 3.68 -18.80 -27.62
N ILE A 388 3.06 -17.86 -28.35
CA ILE A 388 3.00 -17.83 -29.82
C ILE A 388 3.74 -16.64 -30.44
N TYR A 389 4.17 -15.69 -29.61
CA TYR A 389 5.00 -14.54 -29.96
C TYR A 389 6.18 -14.44 -28.97
N PRO A 390 7.15 -15.38 -29.05
CA PRO A 390 8.19 -15.53 -28.05
C PRO A 390 9.02 -14.27 -27.85
N VAL A 391 9.45 -14.04 -26.61
CA VAL A 391 10.29 -12.87 -26.24
C VAL A 391 11.65 -12.94 -26.96
N ASP A 392 12.27 -14.15 -27.07
CA ASP A 392 13.51 -14.33 -27.84
C ASP A 392 13.19 -14.24 -29.34
N SER A 393 13.71 -13.21 -30.00
CA SER A 393 13.42 -12.98 -31.42
C SER A 393 14.09 -14.01 -32.37
N ALA A 394 15.00 -14.84 -31.86
CA ALA A 394 15.53 -15.98 -32.59
C ALA A 394 14.52 -17.15 -32.75
N GLU A 395 13.50 -17.17 -31.87
CA GLU A 395 12.40 -18.12 -31.96
C GLU A 395 11.33 -17.66 -32.96
N ALA A 396 10.75 -18.60 -33.70
CA ALA A 396 9.71 -18.26 -34.69
C ALA A 396 8.41 -17.85 -34.01
N ALA A 397 7.85 -16.72 -34.42
CA ALA A 397 6.52 -16.28 -34.03
C ALA A 397 5.46 -16.89 -34.97
N LEU A 398 4.33 -17.32 -34.41
CA LEU A 398 3.18 -17.84 -35.17
C LEU A 398 2.19 -16.75 -35.60
N ILE A 399 2.28 -15.58 -35.00
CA ILE A 399 1.52 -14.37 -35.35
C ILE A 399 2.47 -13.23 -35.63
N ASP A 400 2.02 -12.23 -36.37
CA ASP A 400 2.74 -10.98 -36.53
C ASP A 400 2.23 -9.88 -35.58
N ALA A 401 2.94 -8.74 -35.56
CA ALA A 401 2.56 -7.63 -34.66
C ALA A 401 1.15 -7.08 -34.99
N SER A 402 0.73 -7.09 -36.25
CA SER A 402 -0.59 -6.57 -36.63
C SER A 402 -1.72 -7.50 -36.17
N GLU A 403 -1.51 -8.81 -36.26
CA GLU A 403 -2.44 -9.81 -35.75
C GLU A 403 -2.54 -9.69 -34.21
N MET A 404 -1.41 -9.51 -33.51
CA MET A 404 -1.39 -9.34 -32.06
C MET A 404 -2.13 -8.07 -31.62
N HIS A 405 -1.94 -6.92 -32.30
CA HIS A 405 -2.66 -5.68 -31.98
C HIS A 405 -4.15 -5.71 -32.35
N ALA A 406 -4.55 -6.61 -33.25
CA ALA A 406 -5.95 -6.83 -33.60
C ALA A 406 -6.65 -7.84 -32.69
N ALA A 407 -5.91 -8.56 -31.84
CA ALA A 407 -6.44 -9.58 -30.95
C ALA A 407 -7.45 -9.00 -29.93
N ARG A 408 -8.50 -9.77 -29.67
CA ARG A 408 -9.52 -9.43 -28.67
C ARG A 408 -9.33 -10.29 -27.43
N PHE A 409 -9.06 -9.64 -26.31
CA PHE A 409 -8.86 -10.37 -25.05
C PHE A 409 -9.32 -9.55 -23.83
N PHE A 410 -9.42 -10.22 -22.69
CA PHE A 410 -9.68 -9.63 -21.38
C PHE A 410 -8.61 -10.11 -20.40
N ASP A 411 -7.80 -9.20 -19.90
CA ASP A 411 -6.74 -9.48 -18.91
C ASP A 411 -7.30 -9.35 -17.50
N ILE A 412 -7.41 -10.48 -16.82
CA ILE A 412 -7.99 -10.60 -15.47
C ILE A 412 -7.12 -9.90 -14.42
N GLY A 413 -5.79 -10.06 -14.52
CA GLY A 413 -4.85 -9.46 -13.59
C GLY A 413 -4.86 -7.94 -13.67
N LEU A 414 -4.92 -7.37 -14.87
CA LEU A 414 -5.06 -5.92 -15.10
C LEU A 414 -6.39 -5.37 -14.59
N ALA A 415 -7.50 -6.08 -14.82
CA ALA A 415 -8.80 -5.69 -14.31
C ALA A 415 -8.82 -5.64 -12.79
N ALA A 416 -8.29 -6.66 -12.13
CA ALA A 416 -8.16 -6.73 -10.68
C ALA A 416 -7.21 -5.65 -10.12
N TYR A 417 -6.12 -5.35 -10.82
CA TYR A 417 -5.18 -4.29 -10.46
C TYR A 417 -5.85 -2.90 -10.47
N LEU A 418 -6.65 -2.59 -11.47
CA LEU A 418 -7.36 -1.30 -11.54
C LEU A 418 -8.36 -1.15 -10.40
N LEU A 419 -9.02 -2.22 -10.00
CA LEU A 419 -9.95 -2.22 -8.87
C LEU A 419 -9.23 -2.09 -7.52
N ASN A 420 -8.02 -2.64 -7.36
CA ASN A 420 -7.22 -2.49 -6.15
C ASN A 420 -5.72 -2.63 -6.41
N SER A 421 -5.04 -1.52 -6.66
CA SER A 421 -3.60 -1.46 -6.92
C SER A 421 -2.70 -1.70 -5.70
N ASN A 422 -3.26 -1.86 -4.50
CA ASN A 422 -2.49 -2.13 -3.26
C ASN A 422 -2.19 -3.61 -3.04
N VAL A 423 -2.73 -4.50 -3.89
CA VAL A 423 -2.45 -5.93 -3.84
C VAL A 423 -1.11 -6.22 -4.51
N THR A 424 -0.28 -7.04 -3.89
CA THR A 424 1.06 -7.36 -4.40
C THR A 424 1.08 -8.49 -5.43
N LYS A 425 0.07 -9.35 -5.44
CA LYS A 425 -0.06 -10.49 -6.36
C LYS A 425 -1.53 -10.83 -6.59
N TYR A 426 -1.89 -11.01 -7.84
CA TYR A 426 -3.23 -11.40 -8.27
C TYR A 426 -3.22 -12.88 -8.59
N GLU A 427 -4.04 -13.68 -7.90
CA GLU A 427 -4.13 -15.13 -8.04
C GLU A 427 -5.60 -15.57 -8.16
N TYR A 428 -5.87 -16.59 -8.93
CA TYR A 428 -7.23 -17.12 -9.14
C TYR A 428 -7.97 -17.38 -7.82
N SER A 429 -7.30 -17.95 -6.81
CA SER A 429 -7.91 -18.24 -5.51
C SER A 429 -8.44 -16.99 -4.81
N SER A 430 -7.66 -15.92 -4.75
CA SER A 430 -8.06 -14.66 -4.14
C SER A 430 -9.11 -13.92 -4.96
N LEU A 431 -9.06 -14.03 -6.30
CA LEU A 431 -10.02 -13.39 -7.18
C LEU A 431 -11.38 -14.10 -7.17
N CYS A 432 -11.42 -15.44 -7.09
CA CYS A 432 -12.66 -16.20 -6.91
C CYS A 432 -13.36 -15.81 -5.61
N ASP A 433 -12.64 -15.77 -4.51
CA ASP A 433 -13.19 -15.36 -3.21
C ASP A 433 -13.75 -13.93 -3.29
N ALA A 434 -12.99 -12.99 -3.86
CA ALA A 434 -13.35 -11.58 -3.91
C ALA A 434 -14.52 -11.27 -4.87
N TYR A 435 -14.54 -11.87 -6.06
CA TYR A 435 -15.47 -11.47 -7.14
C TYR A 435 -16.55 -12.51 -7.45
N LEU A 436 -16.31 -13.81 -7.20
CA LEU A 436 -17.30 -14.87 -7.37
C LEU A 436 -17.95 -15.34 -6.07
N GLY A 437 -17.35 -14.98 -4.92
CA GLY A 437 -17.86 -15.40 -3.60
C GLY A 437 -17.72 -16.89 -3.32
N ALA A 438 -16.83 -17.56 -4.01
CA ALA A 438 -16.64 -18.99 -3.95
C ALA A 438 -15.15 -19.36 -3.85
N ALA A 439 -14.85 -20.50 -3.21
CA ALA A 439 -13.49 -21.01 -3.19
C ALA A 439 -13.11 -21.66 -4.51
N LEU A 440 -11.87 -21.47 -4.92
CA LEU A 440 -11.29 -22.24 -6.01
C LEU A 440 -11.23 -23.72 -5.59
N PRO A 441 -11.75 -24.67 -6.40
CA PRO A 441 -11.68 -26.09 -6.07
C PRO A 441 -10.23 -26.59 -5.87
N GLU A 442 -10.00 -27.49 -4.93
CA GLU A 442 -8.73 -28.18 -4.80
C GLU A 442 -8.53 -29.14 -5.99
N CYS A 443 -7.37 -29.11 -6.60
CA CYS A 443 -7.02 -29.91 -7.76
C CYS A 443 -6.06 -31.04 -7.40
N GLU A 444 -6.24 -32.21 -8.01
CA GLU A 444 -5.43 -33.40 -7.73
C GLU A 444 -4.02 -33.29 -8.33
N ASP A 445 -3.89 -32.58 -9.47
CA ASP A 445 -2.63 -32.41 -10.21
C ASP A 445 -2.60 -31.06 -10.97
N GLU A 446 -1.47 -30.74 -11.60
CA GLU A 446 -1.27 -29.51 -12.36
C GLU A 446 -2.16 -29.44 -13.62
N ARG A 447 -2.59 -30.55 -14.20
CA ARG A 447 -3.51 -30.57 -15.34
C ARG A 447 -4.92 -30.21 -14.91
N ALA A 448 -5.40 -30.77 -13.81
CA ALA A 448 -6.68 -30.40 -13.22
C ALA A 448 -6.66 -28.93 -12.79
N GLN A 449 -5.53 -28.44 -12.29
CA GLN A 449 -5.36 -27.03 -11.93
C GLN A 449 -5.44 -26.12 -13.18
N ALA A 450 -4.74 -26.44 -14.27
CA ALA A 450 -4.79 -25.65 -15.49
C ALA A 450 -6.20 -25.67 -16.14
N ALA A 451 -6.88 -26.82 -16.13
CA ALA A 451 -8.27 -26.92 -16.57
C ALA A 451 -9.21 -26.06 -15.72
N THR A 452 -9.01 -26.07 -14.40
CA THR A 452 -9.76 -25.22 -13.45
C THR A 452 -9.49 -23.74 -13.72
N HIS A 453 -8.23 -23.34 -13.90
CA HIS A 453 -7.86 -21.96 -14.20
C HIS A 453 -8.51 -21.46 -15.50
N ALA A 454 -8.52 -22.26 -16.56
CA ALA A 454 -9.16 -21.90 -17.82
C ALA A 454 -10.68 -21.68 -17.66
N LEU A 455 -11.38 -22.56 -16.94
CA LEU A 455 -12.81 -22.40 -16.65
C LEU A 455 -13.10 -21.17 -15.79
N VAL A 456 -12.30 -20.97 -14.75
CA VAL A 456 -12.44 -19.84 -13.81
C VAL A 456 -12.11 -18.51 -14.48
N ALA A 457 -11.16 -18.48 -15.42
CA ALA A 457 -10.86 -17.29 -16.21
C ALA A 457 -12.10 -16.78 -16.93
N HIS A 458 -12.86 -17.67 -17.57
CA HIS A 458 -14.13 -17.33 -18.22
C HIS A 458 -15.14 -16.69 -17.24
N CYS A 459 -15.35 -17.31 -16.06
CA CYS A 459 -16.27 -16.79 -15.04
C CYS A 459 -15.83 -15.44 -14.45
N LEU A 460 -14.53 -15.25 -14.23
CA LEU A 460 -13.97 -14.02 -13.68
C LEU A 460 -14.02 -12.85 -14.65
N ALA A 461 -13.91 -13.09 -15.95
CA ALA A 461 -13.92 -12.02 -16.96
C ALA A 461 -15.21 -11.19 -16.89
N ASP A 462 -16.37 -11.85 -16.81
CA ASP A 462 -17.66 -11.17 -16.70
C ASP A 462 -17.80 -10.43 -15.36
N ALA A 463 -17.49 -11.10 -14.25
CA ALA A 463 -17.60 -10.51 -12.91
C ALA A 463 -16.68 -9.29 -12.71
N LEU A 464 -15.47 -9.33 -13.27
CA LEU A 464 -14.51 -8.22 -13.20
C LEU A 464 -14.91 -7.08 -14.15
N ARG A 465 -15.47 -7.37 -15.32
CA ARG A 465 -16.01 -6.34 -16.22
C ARG A 465 -17.13 -5.56 -15.54
N GLU A 466 -18.09 -6.26 -14.93
CA GLU A 466 -19.16 -5.61 -14.14
C GLU A 466 -18.59 -4.81 -12.95
N ALA A 467 -17.54 -5.30 -12.31
CA ALA A 467 -16.89 -4.58 -11.21
C ALA A 467 -16.21 -3.29 -11.70
N LEU A 468 -15.51 -3.33 -12.85
CA LEU A 468 -14.90 -2.15 -13.47
C LEU A 468 -15.94 -1.10 -13.90
N GLU A 469 -17.10 -1.54 -14.43
CA GLU A 469 -18.22 -0.66 -14.77
C GLU A 469 -18.76 0.05 -13.54
N ARG A 470 -19.05 -0.70 -12.48
CA ARG A 470 -19.53 -0.15 -11.19
C ARG A 470 -18.52 0.79 -10.54
N ASP A 471 -17.25 0.49 -10.65
CA ASP A 471 -16.15 1.33 -10.15
C ASP A 471 -15.93 2.58 -11.03
N GLY A 472 -16.35 2.57 -12.29
CA GLY A 472 -16.07 3.63 -13.26
C GLY A 472 -14.66 3.58 -13.85
N SER A 473 -13.94 2.45 -13.71
CA SER A 473 -12.57 2.27 -14.21
C SER A 473 -12.51 1.55 -15.56
N LEU A 474 -13.64 1.16 -16.15
CA LEU A 474 -13.68 0.41 -17.40
C LEU A 474 -13.05 1.17 -18.58
N GLU A 475 -13.25 2.49 -18.67
CA GLU A 475 -12.64 3.30 -19.74
C GLU A 475 -11.10 3.31 -19.64
N VAL A 476 -10.55 3.39 -18.43
CA VAL A 476 -9.10 3.30 -18.19
C VAL A 476 -8.57 1.94 -18.62
N TYR A 477 -9.31 0.89 -18.28
CA TYR A 477 -8.98 -0.48 -18.67
C TYR A 477 -8.95 -0.65 -20.19
N GLU A 478 -10.04 -0.35 -20.88
CA GLU A 478 -10.20 -0.62 -22.33
C GLU A 478 -9.37 0.31 -23.20
N ARG A 479 -9.19 1.57 -22.80
CA ARG A 479 -8.52 2.56 -23.63
C ARG A 479 -7.01 2.69 -23.36
N ILE A 480 -6.56 2.44 -22.13
CA ILE A 480 -5.18 2.69 -21.71
C ILE A 480 -4.41 1.40 -21.48
N ASP A 481 -4.88 0.58 -20.51
CA ASP A 481 -4.07 -0.53 -20.03
C ASP A 481 -4.18 -1.79 -20.88
N LEU A 482 -5.35 -2.12 -21.40
CA LEU A 482 -5.55 -3.33 -22.19
C LEU A 482 -4.81 -3.30 -23.54
N PRO A 483 -4.86 -2.22 -24.34
CA PRO A 483 -4.11 -2.17 -25.60
C PRO A 483 -2.58 -2.21 -25.37
N LEU A 484 -2.12 -1.72 -24.21
CA LEU A 484 -0.72 -1.72 -23.85
C LEU A 484 -0.12 -3.12 -23.69
N VAL A 485 -0.94 -4.15 -23.43
CA VAL A 485 -0.48 -5.55 -23.35
C VAL A 485 0.23 -5.97 -24.63
N SER A 486 -0.38 -5.71 -25.81
CA SER A 486 0.21 -6.00 -27.11
C SER A 486 1.46 -5.17 -27.40
N THR A 487 1.42 -3.86 -27.07
CA THR A 487 2.56 -2.96 -27.21
C THR A 487 3.77 -3.48 -26.39
N LEU A 488 3.54 -3.87 -25.13
CA LEU A 488 4.62 -4.39 -24.27
C LEU A 488 5.13 -5.75 -24.71
N ALA A 489 4.25 -6.66 -25.20
CA ALA A 489 4.69 -7.92 -25.77
C ALA A 489 5.60 -7.71 -26.98
N GLN A 490 5.29 -6.75 -27.84
CA GLN A 490 6.13 -6.34 -28.95
C GLN A 490 7.48 -5.78 -28.47
N MET A 491 7.48 -4.83 -27.52
CA MET A 491 8.71 -4.25 -26.98
C MET A 491 9.61 -5.29 -26.33
N GLU A 492 9.03 -6.22 -25.55
CA GLU A 492 9.76 -7.29 -24.91
C GLU A 492 10.39 -8.25 -25.93
N ARG A 493 9.73 -8.54 -27.05
CA ARG A 493 10.31 -9.31 -28.16
C ARG A 493 11.41 -8.54 -28.91
N VAL A 494 11.25 -7.24 -29.13
CA VAL A 494 12.25 -6.40 -29.77
C VAL A 494 13.55 -6.38 -28.97
N GLY A 495 13.49 -6.25 -27.64
CA GLY A 495 14.66 -6.21 -26.77
C GLY A 495 15.57 -5.01 -26.99
N ALA A 496 16.74 -5.04 -26.39
CA ALA A 496 17.76 -3.99 -26.47
C ALA A 496 19.14 -4.57 -26.72
N ARG A 497 19.87 -3.98 -27.66
CA ARG A 497 21.25 -4.36 -27.98
C ARG A 497 22.24 -3.65 -27.08
N ILE A 498 23.22 -4.39 -26.55
CA ILE A 498 24.31 -3.85 -25.72
C ILE A 498 25.68 -4.08 -26.32
N ASP A 499 26.57 -3.10 -26.19
CA ASP A 499 27.99 -3.21 -26.52
C ASP A 499 28.74 -3.92 -25.40
N VAL A 500 28.92 -5.24 -25.58
CA VAL A 500 29.54 -6.11 -24.59
C VAL A 500 31.01 -5.79 -24.33
N ASP A 501 31.74 -5.35 -25.38
CA ASP A 501 33.14 -5.02 -25.27
C ASP A 501 33.36 -3.75 -24.44
N LYS A 502 32.53 -2.71 -24.65
CA LYS A 502 32.53 -1.55 -23.78
C LYS A 502 32.18 -1.88 -22.33
N LEU A 503 31.15 -2.71 -22.09
CA LEU A 503 30.80 -3.16 -20.75
C LEU A 503 31.94 -3.94 -20.08
N ALA A 504 32.61 -4.83 -20.79
CA ALA A 504 33.76 -5.60 -20.28
C ALA A 504 34.93 -4.67 -19.92
N CYS A 505 35.26 -3.69 -20.76
CA CYS A 505 36.26 -2.67 -20.46
C CYS A 505 35.91 -1.90 -19.18
N MET A 506 34.67 -1.40 -19.06
CA MET A 506 34.19 -0.69 -17.87
C MET A 506 34.23 -1.58 -16.62
N ALA A 507 33.87 -2.87 -16.74
CA ALA A 507 33.94 -3.81 -15.63
C ALA A 507 35.38 -4.00 -15.10
N GLN A 508 36.37 -4.06 -16.02
CA GLN A 508 37.77 -4.14 -15.65
C GLN A 508 38.28 -2.86 -14.97
N GLU A 509 37.98 -1.69 -15.51
CA GLU A 509 38.33 -0.40 -14.91
C GLU A 509 37.71 -0.27 -13.50
N THR A 510 36.42 -0.60 -13.36
CA THR A 510 35.70 -0.55 -12.10
C THR A 510 36.28 -1.52 -11.08
N THR A 511 36.69 -2.72 -11.50
CA THR A 511 37.35 -3.70 -10.62
C THR A 511 38.65 -3.13 -10.06
N THR A 512 39.49 -2.52 -10.90
CA THR A 512 40.74 -1.86 -10.48
C THR A 512 40.48 -0.70 -9.48
N GLU A 513 39.49 0.13 -9.73
CA GLU A 513 39.10 1.21 -8.82
C GLU A 513 38.59 0.67 -7.47
N LEU A 514 37.78 -0.40 -7.46
CA LEU A 514 37.28 -1.06 -6.26
C LEU A 514 38.42 -1.66 -5.41
N GLU A 515 39.40 -2.30 -6.06
CA GLU A 515 40.58 -2.83 -5.36
C GLU A 515 41.41 -1.72 -4.72
N GLY A 516 41.62 -0.60 -5.43
CA GLY A 516 42.28 0.60 -4.89
C GLY A 516 41.52 1.19 -3.69
N LEU A 517 40.21 1.41 -3.83
CA LEU A 517 39.38 1.90 -2.74
C LEU A 517 39.36 0.97 -1.51
N ARG A 518 39.34 -0.33 -1.74
CA ARG A 518 39.39 -1.33 -0.67
C ARG A 518 40.70 -1.24 0.11
N ALA A 519 41.84 -1.13 -0.60
CA ALA A 519 43.12 -0.93 0.04
C ALA A 519 43.21 0.36 0.87
N GLU A 520 42.71 1.48 0.34
CA GLU A 520 42.61 2.75 1.07
C GLU A 520 41.68 2.66 2.30
N ILE A 521 40.56 1.95 2.19
CA ILE A 521 39.63 1.72 3.31
C ILE A 521 40.31 0.91 4.41
N TYR A 522 41.07 -0.13 4.06
CA TYR A 522 41.82 -0.95 5.03
C TYR A 522 42.94 -0.15 5.72
N GLU A 523 43.64 0.68 4.96
CA GLU A 523 44.67 1.57 5.52
C GLU A 523 44.04 2.55 6.56
N LEU A 524 42.89 3.15 6.21
CA LEU A 524 42.16 4.07 7.10
C LEU A 524 41.52 3.36 8.30
N ALA A 525 41.15 2.10 8.16
CA ALA A 525 40.57 1.28 9.22
C ALA A 525 41.65 0.70 10.17
N GLY A 526 42.89 0.53 9.67
CA GLY A 526 43.97 -0.13 10.40
C GLY A 526 43.93 -1.66 10.35
N GLU A 527 42.91 -2.26 9.72
CA GLU A 527 42.76 -3.71 9.55
C GLU A 527 41.92 -4.05 8.31
N GLU A 528 42.08 -5.32 7.85
CA GLU A 528 41.25 -5.85 6.78
C GLU A 528 39.90 -6.36 7.31
N PHE A 529 38.80 -6.06 6.59
CA PHE A 529 37.46 -6.49 6.94
C PHE A 529 36.56 -6.55 5.67
N ASN A 530 35.40 -7.19 5.78
CA ASN A 530 34.46 -7.19 4.67
C ASN A 530 33.67 -5.86 4.62
N VAL A 531 34.04 -4.98 3.65
CA VAL A 531 33.43 -3.67 3.43
C VAL A 531 31.93 -3.76 3.11
N ASP A 532 31.49 -4.87 2.48
CA ASP A 532 30.10 -5.13 2.14
C ASP A 532 29.26 -5.62 3.33
N SER A 533 29.92 -5.99 4.45
CA SER A 533 29.22 -6.37 5.68
C SER A 533 28.84 -5.16 6.53
N PRO A 534 27.53 -4.78 6.63
CA PRO A 534 27.12 -3.64 7.47
C PRO A 534 27.53 -3.79 8.93
N LYS A 535 27.64 -5.04 9.43
CA LYS A 535 28.02 -5.32 10.82
C LYS A 535 29.50 -5.05 11.05
N GLN A 536 30.39 -5.52 10.15
CA GLN A 536 31.83 -5.30 10.26
C GLN A 536 32.17 -3.83 10.04
N LEU A 537 31.58 -3.21 9.01
CA LEU A 537 31.75 -1.78 8.78
C LEU A 537 31.26 -0.92 9.98
N GLY A 538 30.13 -1.28 10.58
CA GLY A 538 29.63 -0.59 11.79
C GLY A 538 30.58 -0.73 12.97
N HIS A 539 31.21 -1.89 13.15
CA HIS A 539 32.24 -2.10 14.15
C HIS A 539 33.47 -1.19 13.90
N ILE A 540 33.98 -1.19 12.68
CA ILE A 540 35.13 -0.33 12.29
C ILE A 540 34.81 1.15 12.53
N LEU A 541 33.70 1.65 12.03
CA LEU A 541 33.37 3.08 12.11
C LEU A 541 33.12 3.56 13.53
N PHE A 542 32.39 2.80 14.34
CA PHE A 542 31.85 3.29 15.61
C PHE A 542 32.52 2.70 16.85
N GLU A 543 33.26 1.60 16.75
CA GLU A 543 33.95 0.97 17.87
C GLU A 543 35.46 1.03 17.73
N VAL A 544 36.04 0.96 16.52
CA VAL A 544 37.50 1.06 16.29
C VAL A 544 37.91 2.52 16.06
N LEU A 545 37.24 3.22 15.13
CA LEU A 545 37.53 4.62 14.81
C LEU A 545 36.78 5.63 15.70
N GLU A 546 35.90 5.15 16.57
CA GLU A 546 35.13 5.95 17.55
C GLU A 546 34.40 7.16 16.94
N LEU A 547 33.93 7.01 15.66
CA LEU A 547 33.21 8.08 14.97
C LEU A 547 31.83 8.32 15.60
N PRO A 548 31.26 9.54 15.46
CA PRO A 548 29.94 9.86 16.01
C PRO A 548 28.86 8.91 15.50
N ALA A 549 28.32 8.09 16.39
CA ALA A 549 27.31 7.09 16.05
C ALA A 549 25.87 7.64 16.17
N GLY A 550 25.00 7.23 15.28
CA GLY A 550 23.55 7.37 15.43
C GLY A 550 22.98 6.38 16.46
N LYS A 551 21.63 6.33 16.54
CA LYS A 551 20.95 5.36 17.42
C LYS A 551 21.25 3.92 16.96
N LYS A 552 21.66 3.06 17.90
CA LYS A 552 21.82 1.63 17.70
C LYS A 552 20.42 0.99 17.65
N ASN A 553 20.16 0.19 16.62
CA ASN A 553 18.92 -0.60 16.49
C ASN A 553 19.18 -2.05 16.87
N SER A 554 18.14 -2.92 16.80
CA SER A 554 18.26 -4.35 17.13
C SER A 554 19.27 -5.12 16.26
N ARG A 555 19.64 -4.57 15.08
CA ARG A 555 20.61 -5.16 14.14
C ARG A 555 22.01 -4.55 14.26
N GLY A 556 22.21 -3.55 15.13
CA GLY A 556 23.47 -2.84 15.31
C GLY A 556 23.41 -1.37 14.87
N TYR A 557 24.57 -0.81 14.52
CA TYR A 557 24.68 0.55 14.00
C TYR A 557 24.23 0.61 12.54
N SER A 558 23.48 1.67 12.18
CA SER A 558 23.19 1.92 10.76
C SER A 558 24.45 2.41 10.05
N THR A 559 24.71 1.82 8.88
CA THR A 559 25.77 2.22 7.92
C THR A 559 25.18 2.61 6.58
N ASP A 560 23.94 3.13 6.57
CA ASP A 560 23.27 3.60 5.36
C ASP A 560 23.94 4.87 4.80
N ALA A 561 23.60 5.22 3.55
CA ALA A 561 24.19 6.36 2.88
C ALA A 561 23.94 7.68 3.63
N LYS A 562 22.80 7.82 4.33
CA LYS A 562 22.45 8.99 5.12
C LYS A 562 23.33 9.12 6.36
N THR A 563 23.64 8.01 7.02
CA THR A 563 24.55 7.96 8.18
C THR A 563 25.96 8.23 7.74
N LEU A 564 26.45 7.55 6.69
CA LEU A 564 27.80 7.77 6.14
C LEU A 564 27.98 9.19 5.60
N GLY A 565 26.95 9.76 4.95
CA GLY A 565 27.00 11.13 4.44
C GLY A 565 27.25 12.19 5.52
N LYS A 566 26.80 11.97 6.76
CA LYS A 566 27.09 12.85 7.89
C LYS A 566 28.52 12.72 8.42
N LEU A 567 29.20 11.64 8.07
CA LEU A 567 30.57 11.36 8.51
C LEU A 567 31.63 11.75 7.47
N VAL A 568 31.22 12.18 6.26
CA VAL A 568 32.13 12.55 5.17
C VAL A 568 33.10 13.68 5.60
N ASP A 569 32.58 14.69 6.28
CA ASP A 569 33.38 15.81 6.80
C ASP A 569 34.14 15.47 8.10
N VAL A 570 33.86 14.33 8.72
CA VAL A 570 34.47 13.88 9.98
C VAL A 570 35.64 12.96 9.74
N HIS A 571 35.53 12.01 8.79
CA HIS A 571 36.57 11.05 8.52
C HIS A 571 36.57 10.58 7.06
N PRO A 572 37.72 10.53 6.36
CA PRO A 572 37.80 10.20 4.95
C PRO A 572 37.29 8.80 4.58
N ILE A 573 37.28 7.85 5.50
CA ILE A 573 36.76 6.49 5.28
C ILE A 573 35.30 6.51 4.82
N ALA A 574 34.50 7.46 5.33
CA ALA A 574 33.08 7.54 5.00
C ALA A 574 32.84 7.83 3.51
N ALA A 575 33.58 8.77 2.94
CA ALA A 575 33.51 9.10 1.50
C ALA A 575 33.97 7.89 0.65
N LYS A 576 35.06 7.22 1.07
CA LYS A 576 35.59 6.05 0.35
C LYS A 576 34.63 4.86 0.38
N VAL A 577 33.99 4.60 1.50
CA VAL A 577 32.98 3.53 1.61
C VAL A 577 31.73 3.86 0.78
N LEU A 578 31.28 5.11 0.74
CA LEU A 578 30.17 5.52 -0.12
C LEU A 578 30.50 5.29 -1.59
N ARG A 579 31.69 5.71 -2.04
CA ARG A 579 32.14 5.49 -3.42
C ARG A 579 32.32 4.01 -3.75
N TYR A 580 32.91 3.23 -2.85
CA TYR A 580 33.06 1.79 -3.00
C TYR A 580 31.70 1.11 -3.21
N ARG A 581 30.71 1.40 -2.35
CA ARG A 581 29.36 0.82 -2.43
C ARG A 581 28.62 1.22 -3.71
N GLU A 582 28.76 2.46 -4.13
CA GLU A 582 28.20 2.93 -5.38
C GLU A 582 28.74 2.10 -6.55
N LEU A 583 30.05 2.03 -6.70
CA LEU A 583 30.71 1.29 -7.78
C LEU A 583 30.43 -0.22 -7.71
N ALA A 584 30.49 -0.84 -6.54
CA ALA A 584 30.21 -2.26 -6.35
C ALA A 584 28.77 -2.60 -6.77
N LYS A 585 27.79 -1.75 -6.38
CA LYS A 585 26.41 -1.90 -6.80
C LYS A 585 26.24 -1.77 -8.31
N MET A 586 26.82 -0.73 -8.90
CA MET A 586 26.73 -0.50 -10.33
C MET A 586 27.38 -1.62 -11.15
N LYS A 587 28.54 -2.12 -10.69
CA LYS A 587 29.21 -3.24 -11.32
C LYS A 587 28.36 -4.50 -11.28
N SER A 588 27.88 -4.89 -10.11
CA SER A 588 27.08 -6.12 -9.95
C SER A 588 25.74 -6.05 -10.67
N THR A 589 25.08 -4.88 -10.66
CA THR A 589 23.73 -4.72 -11.22
C THR A 589 23.73 -4.59 -12.74
N TYR A 590 24.76 -3.93 -13.31
CA TYR A 590 24.77 -3.62 -14.76
C TYR A 590 25.96 -4.24 -15.49
N LEU A 591 27.20 -3.99 -15.06
CA LEU A 591 28.37 -4.41 -15.85
C LEU A 591 28.55 -5.92 -15.93
N ASP A 592 28.32 -6.62 -14.82
CA ASP A 592 28.44 -8.09 -14.74
C ASP A 592 27.13 -8.81 -15.13
N ALA A 593 25.98 -8.21 -14.86
CA ALA A 593 24.68 -8.84 -15.06
C ALA A 593 24.18 -8.75 -16.51
N LEU A 594 24.20 -7.55 -17.12
CA LEU A 594 23.66 -7.35 -18.48
C LEU A 594 24.23 -8.31 -19.53
N PRO A 595 25.58 -8.54 -19.63
CA PRO A 595 26.11 -9.51 -20.58
C PRO A 595 25.60 -10.95 -20.41
N ARG A 596 25.27 -11.33 -19.16
CA ARG A 596 24.77 -12.69 -18.84
C ARG A 596 23.27 -12.85 -19.12
N MET A 597 22.52 -11.74 -19.16
CA MET A 597 21.07 -11.71 -19.39
C MET A 597 20.71 -11.70 -20.88
N ARG A 598 21.70 -11.66 -21.79
CA ARG A 598 21.44 -11.76 -23.21
C ARG A 598 20.88 -13.15 -23.56
N ARG A 599 19.86 -13.16 -24.40
CA ARG A 599 19.27 -14.39 -24.93
C ARG A 599 20.03 -14.90 -26.17
N ILE A 600 19.51 -15.94 -26.82
CA ILE A 600 20.16 -16.60 -27.97
C ILE A 600 20.31 -15.62 -29.15
N ASP A 601 19.38 -14.70 -29.35
CA ASP A 601 19.45 -13.63 -30.35
C ASP A 601 20.53 -12.56 -30.06
N GLY A 602 21.15 -12.61 -28.89
CA GLY A 602 22.19 -11.68 -28.47
C GLY A 602 21.66 -10.38 -27.84
N LEU A 603 20.36 -10.24 -27.64
CA LEU A 603 19.70 -9.06 -27.07
C LEU A 603 19.37 -9.24 -25.60
N VAL A 604 19.13 -8.15 -24.91
CA VAL A 604 18.63 -8.11 -23.54
C VAL A 604 17.13 -7.78 -23.59
N HIS A 605 16.31 -8.68 -23.02
CA HIS A 605 14.87 -8.51 -22.96
C HIS A 605 14.45 -8.25 -21.50
N THR A 606 14.03 -7.03 -21.23
CA THR A 606 13.44 -6.69 -19.94
C THR A 606 11.97 -7.08 -19.93
N SER A 607 11.41 -7.35 -18.76
CA SER A 607 9.96 -7.50 -18.58
C SER A 607 9.35 -6.18 -18.11
N PHE A 608 8.35 -5.68 -18.82
CA PHE A 608 7.57 -4.51 -18.43
C PHE A 608 6.31 -4.93 -17.69
N ASN A 609 6.19 -4.52 -16.42
CA ASN A 609 5.07 -4.91 -15.56
C ASN A 609 4.09 -3.76 -15.40
N GLN A 610 2.80 -4.02 -15.67
CA GLN A 610 1.70 -3.05 -15.54
C GLN A 610 1.07 -3.03 -14.14
N THR A 611 1.22 -4.10 -13.35
CA THR A 611 0.47 -4.33 -12.10
C THR A 611 1.29 -4.18 -10.81
N VAL A 612 2.54 -3.71 -10.91
CA VAL A 612 3.49 -3.65 -9.77
C VAL A 612 3.43 -2.32 -9.03
N THR A 613 3.29 -1.21 -9.75
CA THR A 613 3.29 0.12 -9.12
C THR A 613 1.87 0.56 -8.77
N THR A 614 1.70 1.21 -7.62
CA THR A 614 0.39 1.76 -7.22
C THR A 614 0.01 3.06 -7.94
N THR A 615 0.91 3.61 -8.75
CA THR A 615 0.74 4.91 -9.44
C THR A 615 0.24 4.78 -10.87
N GLY A 616 0.19 3.58 -11.43
CA GLY A 616 -0.07 3.35 -12.86
C GLY A 616 1.19 3.36 -13.73
N ARG A 617 2.36 3.75 -13.21
CA ARG A 617 3.63 3.67 -13.97
C ARG A 617 4.00 2.23 -14.24
N LEU A 618 4.65 1.98 -15.38
CA LEU A 618 5.31 0.72 -15.67
C LEU A 618 6.50 0.50 -14.73
N SER A 619 6.81 -0.74 -14.44
CA SER A 619 8.09 -1.12 -13.84
C SER A 619 8.82 -2.09 -14.78
N SER A 620 10.14 -2.03 -14.78
CA SER A 620 11.01 -2.90 -15.56
C SER A 620 11.73 -3.86 -14.62
N SER A 621 11.80 -5.13 -14.99
CA SER A 621 12.50 -6.17 -14.22
C SER A 621 13.23 -7.14 -15.15
N ASP A 622 14.26 -7.79 -14.64
CA ASP A 622 15.03 -8.86 -15.24
C ASP A 622 15.60 -8.54 -16.65
N PRO A 623 16.37 -7.44 -16.79
CA PRO A 623 16.89 -6.49 -15.82
C PRO A 623 16.03 -5.21 -15.68
N ASN A 624 16.13 -4.51 -14.52
CA ASN A 624 15.52 -3.20 -14.38
C ASN A 624 16.34 -2.12 -15.09
N LEU A 625 15.91 -1.72 -16.29
CA LEU A 625 16.57 -0.71 -17.13
C LEU A 625 16.16 0.72 -16.76
N GLN A 626 15.01 0.93 -16.09
CA GLN A 626 14.51 2.24 -15.69
C GLN A 626 15.33 2.89 -14.55
N ASN A 627 16.18 2.11 -13.85
CA ASN A 627 16.98 2.59 -12.74
C ASN A 627 18.44 2.92 -13.10
N ILE A 628 18.83 2.90 -14.38
CA ILE A 628 20.17 3.30 -14.82
C ILE A 628 20.31 4.83 -14.63
N PRO A 629 21.27 5.30 -13.79
CA PRO A 629 21.37 6.72 -13.47
C PRO A 629 21.66 7.59 -14.70
N VAL A 630 20.94 8.70 -14.85
CA VAL A 630 21.16 9.68 -15.93
C VAL A 630 22.23 10.70 -15.58
N ARG A 631 22.24 11.17 -14.32
CA ARG A 631 23.02 12.34 -13.89
C ARG A 631 24.48 12.04 -13.56
N THR A 632 24.81 10.78 -13.27
CA THR A 632 26.20 10.40 -12.93
C THR A 632 26.99 10.10 -14.18
N ASP A 633 28.28 10.39 -14.14
CA ASP A 633 29.19 10.05 -15.25
C ASP A 633 29.24 8.56 -15.54
N PHE A 634 29.23 7.75 -14.46
CA PHE A 634 29.17 6.30 -14.58
C PHE A 634 27.87 5.83 -15.27
N GLY A 635 26.71 6.36 -14.86
CA GLY A 635 25.43 6.02 -15.46
C GLY A 635 25.35 6.39 -16.95
N ARG A 636 25.86 7.57 -17.34
CA ARG A 636 25.98 7.96 -18.75
C ARG A 636 26.84 6.98 -19.55
N ARG A 637 27.97 6.53 -19.00
CA ARG A 637 28.82 5.51 -19.62
C ARG A 637 28.10 4.18 -19.80
N VAL A 638 27.27 3.77 -18.83
CA VAL A 638 26.43 2.56 -18.95
C VAL A 638 25.38 2.75 -20.05
N ARG A 639 24.69 3.89 -20.09
CA ARG A 639 23.73 4.20 -21.17
C ARG A 639 24.41 4.23 -22.55
N ALA A 640 25.65 4.69 -22.65
CA ALA A 640 26.42 4.64 -23.90
C ALA A 640 26.75 3.22 -24.40
N CYS A 641 26.52 2.20 -23.57
CA CYS A 641 26.63 0.81 -24.00
C CYS A 641 25.34 0.27 -24.65
N PHE A 642 24.21 0.97 -24.55
CA PHE A 642 22.99 0.62 -25.28
C PHE A 642 23.05 1.24 -26.67
N VAL A 643 23.02 0.42 -27.69
CA VAL A 643 23.21 0.79 -29.07
C VAL A 643 22.00 0.36 -29.92
N PRO A 644 21.82 0.92 -31.14
CA PRO A 644 20.75 0.48 -32.04
C PRO A 644 20.81 -1.01 -32.35
N LEU A 645 19.66 -1.60 -32.69
CA LEU A 645 19.53 -3.06 -32.95
C LEU A 645 20.41 -3.55 -34.09
N HIS A 646 20.50 -2.76 -35.18
CA HIS A 646 21.27 -3.12 -36.36
C HIS A 646 22.40 -2.15 -36.60
N GLU A 647 23.40 -2.60 -37.34
CA GLU A 647 24.52 -1.75 -37.77
C GLU A 647 24.03 -0.73 -38.81
N GLY A 648 24.27 0.55 -38.59
CA GLY A 648 23.79 1.62 -39.41
C GLY A 648 22.46 2.25 -38.98
N ASP A 649 21.78 1.68 -38.01
CA ASP A 649 20.64 2.30 -37.37
C ASP A 649 21.08 3.43 -36.44
N VAL A 650 20.13 4.30 -36.06
CA VAL A 650 20.32 5.44 -35.17
C VAL A 650 19.46 5.20 -33.92
N PHE A 651 19.99 5.52 -32.75
CA PHE A 651 19.21 5.55 -31.49
C PHE A 651 18.40 6.86 -31.47
N VAL A 652 17.10 6.78 -31.31
CA VAL A 652 16.21 7.93 -31.18
C VAL A 652 15.51 7.87 -29.84
N SER A 653 15.55 8.97 -29.08
CA SER A 653 14.85 9.12 -27.81
C SER A 653 13.85 10.28 -27.89
N ALA A 654 12.66 10.08 -27.35
CA ALA A 654 11.60 11.09 -27.27
C ALA A 654 11.13 11.20 -25.81
N ASP A 655 11.34 12.35 -25.17
CA ASP A 655 11.04 12.61 -23.77
C ASP A 655 10.04 13.75 -23.60
N TYR A 656 9.08 13.60 -22.72
CA TYR A 656 8.14 14.67 -22.37
C TYR A 656 8.80 15.77 -21.54
N SER A 657 8.80 16.97 -22.08
CA SER A 657 9.32 18.13 -21.36
C SER A 657 8.40 18.54 -20.21
N GLN A 658 8.83 18.28 -18.97
CA GLN A 658 8.19 18.71 -17.73
C GLN A 658 6.71 18.32 -17.59
N ILE A 659 6.33 17.11 -17.99
CA ILE A 659 4.92 16.66 -18.05
C ILE A 659 4.17 16.86 -16.73
N GLU A 660 4.75 16.51 -15.58
CA GLU A 660 4.09 16.62 -14.27
C GLU A 660 3.77 18.09 -13.92
N LEU A 661 4.61 19.05 -14.29
CA LEU A 661 4.36 20.48 -14.07
C LEU A 661 3.30 21.03 -15.02
N ARG A 662 3.26 20.55 -16.26
CA ARG A 662 2.19 20.88 -17.22
C ARG A 662 0.84 20.33 -16.77
N LEU A 663 0.83 19.11 -16.21
CA LEU A 663 -0.36 18.53 -15.59
C LEU A 663 -0.81 19.32 -14.35
N LEU A 664 0.12 19.79 -13.51
CA LEU A 664 -0.22 20.67 -12.41
C LEU A 664 -0.89 21.96 -12.90
N ALA A 665 -0.40 22.57 -13.97
CA ALA A 665 -1.00 23.75 -14.59
C ALA A 665 -2.42 23.46 -15.13
N HIS A 666 -2.59 22.35 -15.84
CA HIS A 666 -3.87 21.92 -16.39
C HIS A 666 -4.92 21.66 -15.31
N LEU A 667 -4.55 20.86 -14.30
CA LEU A 667 -5.44 20.38 -13.25
C LEU A 667 -5.82 21.51 -12.26
N SER A 668 -4.84 22.30 -11.82
CA SER A 668 -5.10 23.44 -10.92
C SER A 668 -5.88 24.58 -11.62
N GLY A 669 -5.73 24.71 -12.93
CA GLY A 669 -6.30 25.81 -13.68
C GLY A 669 -5.71 27.18 -13.28
N ASP A 670 -4.50 27.21 -12.73
CA ASP A 670 -3.82 28.45 -12.37
C ASP A 670 -3.40 29.21 -13.61
N GLU A 671 -4.01 30.38 -13.84
CA GLU A 671 -3.79 31.19 -15.05
C GLU A 671 -2.35 31.61 -15.23
N HIS A 672 -1.65 31.94 -14.12
CA HIS A 672 -0.24 32.34 -14.20
C HIS A 672 0.69 31.19 -14.56
N LEU A 673 0.34 29.97 -14.10
CA LEU A 673 1.08 28.77 -14.44
C LEU A 673 0.84 28.36 -15.90
N ILE A 674 -0.42 28.46 -16.36
CA ILE A 674 -0.81 28.22 -17.76
C ILE A 674 -0.09 29.19 -18.68
N ASP A 675 -0.14 30.50 -18.39
CA ASP A 675 0.52 31.53 -19.18
C ASP A 675 2.04 31.33 -19.28
N ALA A 676 2.67 30.89 -18.18
CA ALA A 676 4.10 30.59 -18.16
C ALA A 676 4.48 29.46 -19.14
N PHE A 677 3.64 28.43 -19.29
CA PHE A 677 3.87 27.36 -20.27
C PHE A 677 3.47 27.73 -21.68
N CYS A 678 2.42 28.53 -21.88
CA CYS A 678 1.97 28.96 -23.22
C CYS A 678 2.87 30.02 -23.85
N SER A 679 3.59 30.81 -23.03
CA SER A 679 4.49 31.87 -23.53
C SER A 679 5.78 31.34 -24.18
N GLY A 680 6.10 30.06 -24.07
CA GLY A 680 7.33 29.45 -24.55
C GLY A 680 8.62 29.93 -23.86
N ALA A 681 8.50 30.70 -22.76
CA ALA A 681 9.62 31.17 -21.96
C ALA A 681 10.14 30.11 -20.99
N ASP A 682 11.35 30.31 -20.46
CA ASP A 682 11.93 29.40 -19.46
C ASP A 682 11.07 29.39 -18.19
N PHE A 683 10.31 28.32 -18.01
CA PHE A 683 9.40 28.15 -16.88
C PHE A 683 10.10 28.31 -15.51
N HIS A 684 11.28 27.71 -15.33
CA HIS A 684 11.99 27.80 -14.05
C HIS A 684 12.57 29.22 -13.81
N ALA A 685 12.94 29.93 -14.86
CA ALA A 685 13.36 31.31 -14.74
C ALA A 685 12.16 32.22 -14.38
N ASN A 686 11.00 32.01 -15.01
CA ASN A 686 9.77 32.73 -14.68
C ASN A 686 9.31 32.47 -13.23
N THR A 687 9.36 31.24 -12.79
CA THR A 687 9.07 30.91 -11.37
C THR A 687 10.07 31.61 -10.44
N ALA A 688 11.37 31.61 -10.76
CA ALA A 688 12.38 32.30 -9.96
C ALA A 688 12.10 33.81 -9.88
N ALA A 689 11.80 34.46 -11.02
CA ALA A 689 11.46 35.88 -11.07
C ALA A 689 10.28 36.21 -10.13
N ARG A 690 9.20 35.41 -10.18
CA ARG A 690 8.01 35.61 -9.32
C ARG A 690 8.29 35.33 -7.84
N VAL A 691 8.92 34.18 -7.52
CA VAL A 691 9.20 33.76 -6.12
C VAL A 691 10.20 34.71 -5.45
N PHE A 692 11.21 35.21 -6.18
CA PHE A 692 12.20 36.11 -5.62
C PHE A 692 11.86 37.60 -5.80
N GLY A 693 10.79 37.91 -6.57
CA GLY A 693 10.34 39.29 -6.83
C GLY A 693 11.35 40.13 -7.63
N ILE A 694 12.00 39.52 -8.62
CA ILE A 694 13.01 40.14 -9.48
C ILE A 694 12.61 40.04 -10.97
N PRO A 695 13.10 40.94 -11.86
CA PRO A 695 12.92 40.77 -13.30
C PRO A 695 13.51 39.44 -13.79
N VAL A 696 12.92 38.85 -14.82
CA VAL A 696 13.39 37.56 -15.37
C VAL A 696 14.83 37.62 -15.91
N GLU A 697 15.24 38.78 -16.38
CA GLU A 697 16.59 39.06 -16.89
C GLU A 697 17.67 39.06 -15.79
N GLU A 698 17.26 39.25 -14.54
CA GLU A 698 18.14 39.23 -13.35
C GLU A 698 18.22 37.84 -12.70
N VAL A 699 17.50 36.87 -13.23
CA VAL A 699 17.51 35.49 -12.67
C VAL A 699 18.84 34.81 -12.96
N THR A 700 19.61 34.60 -11.93
CA THR A 700 20.87 33.84 -12.03
C THR A 700 20.64 32.34 -12.20
N PRO A 701 21.61 31.58 -12.77
CA PRO A 701 21.52 30.10 -12.81
C PRO A 701 21.26 29.44 -11.48
N GLN A 702 21.76 30.00 -10.38
CA GLN A 702 21.54 29.51 -9.02
C GLN A 702 20.09 29.71 -8.57
N LEU A 703 19.51 30.91 -8.82
CA LEU A 703 18.10 31.18 -8.49
C LEU A 703 17.16 30.31 -9.33
N ARG A 704 17.48 30.14 -10.62
CA ARG A 704 16.77 29.22 -11.50
C ARG A 704 16.80 27.77 -10.98
N SER A 705 17.96 27.29 -10.51
CA SER A 705 18.11 25.95 -9.95
C SER A 705 17.33 25.80 -8.64
N ARG A 706 17.30 26.81 -7.77
CA ARG A 706 16.48 26.84 -6.56
C ARG A 706 14.99 26.79 -6.89
N ALA A 707 14.53 27.58 -7.86
CA ALA A 707 13.14 27.55 -8.31
C ALA A 707 12.78 26.19 -8.92
N LYS A 708 13.68 25.55 -9.68
CA LYS A 708 13.50 24.18 -10.17
C LYS A 708 13.26 23.19 -9.03
N ALA A 709 14.03 23.28 -7.95
CA ALA A 709 13.84 22.41 -6.78
C ALA A 709 12.51 22.67 -6.06
N VAL A 710 12.05 23.92 -5.99
CA VAL A 710 10.72 24.26 -5.44
C VAL A 710 9.62 23.70 -6.32
N ASN A 711 9.66 23.91 -7.64
CA ASN A 711 8.67 23.43 -8.60
C ASN A 711 8.44 21.93 -8.48
N PHE A 712 9.53 21.14 -8.52
CA PHE A 712 9.42 19.68 -8.33
C PHE A 712 9.02 19.30 -6.90
N GLY A 713 9.54 20.03 -5.90
CA GLY A 713 9.17 19.81 -4.51
C GLY A 713 7.66 19.93 -4.25
N ILE A 714 7.00 20.92 -4.86
CA ILE A 714 5.56 21.13 -4.75
C ILE A 714 4.78 19.96 -5.37
N VAL A 715 5.15 19.54 -6.60
CA VAL A 715 4.51 18.38 -7.27
C VAL A 715 4.57 17.11 -6.40
N TYR A 716 5.70 16.91 -5.73
CA TYR A 716 5.89 15.73 -4.84
C TYR A 716 5.40 15.95 -3.39
N GLY A 717 4.69 17.04 -3.10
CA GLY A 717 4.20 17.37 -1.77
C GLY A 717 5.32 17.56 -0.73
N GLN A 718 6.51 17.99 -1.17
CA GLN A 718 7.65 18.19 -0.30
C GLN A 718 7.42 19.37 0.64
N GLN A 719 7.62 19.15 1.95
CA GLN A 719 7.52 20.18 2.97
C GLN A 719 8.85 20.93 3.14
N ALA A 720 8.82 22.07 3.84
CA ALA A 720 9.98 22.94 4.07
C ALA A 720 11.22 22.23 4.62
N PHE A 721 11.04 21.20 5.45
CA PHE A 721 12.17 20.42 5.97
C PHE A 721 12.90 19.63 4.86
N GLY A 722 12.16 19.00 3.97
CA GLY A 722 12.75 18.27 2.82
C GLY A 722 13.43 19.23 1.84
N LEU A 723 12.79 20.36 1.53
CA LEU A 723 13.35 21.39 0.65
C LEU A 723 14.62 22.01 1.23
N ALA A 724 14.64 22.29 2.55
CA ALA A 724 15.82 22.80 3.24
C ALA A 724 17.02 21.83 3.12
N GLN A 725 16.76 20.53 3.31
CA GLN A 725 17.81 19.50 3.14
C GLN A 725 18.34 19.42 1.69
N SER A 726 17.44 19.46 0.70
CA SER A 726 17.83 19.32 -0.71
C SER A 726 18.62 20.52 -1.24
N LEU A 727 18.32 21.73 -0.73
CA LEU A 727 18.99 22.97 -1.13
C LEU A 727 20.16 23.38 -0.23
N GLY A 728 20.36 22.71 0.92
CA GLY A 728 21.39 23.10 1.91
C GLY A 728 21.11 24.46 2.58
N ILE A 729 19.82 24.85 2.75
CA ILE A 729 19.39 26.13 3.30
C ILE A 729 18.70 25.97 4.65
N GLY A 730 18.43 27.08 5.34
CA GLY A 730 17.68 27.07 6.59
C GLY A 730 16.18 26.72 6.40
N PHE A 731 15.59 26.09 7.44
CA PHE A 731 14.16 25.72 7.40
C PHE A 731 13.25 26.93 7.12
N LYS A 732 13.52 28.08 7.74
CA LYS A 732 12.72 29.30 7.55
C LYS A 732 12.83 29.82 6.10
N GLU A 733 14.01 29.80 5.52
CA GLU A 733 14.24 30.21 4.13
C GLU A 733 13.46 29.28 3.15
N ALA A 734 13.49 27.96 3.41
CA ALA A 734 12.73 27.01 2.62
C ALA A 734 11.21 27.22 2.76
N GLN A 735 10.71 27.50 3.98
CA GLN A 735 9.29 27.82 4.19
C GLN A 735 8.90 29.10 3.47
N ASP A 736 9.69 30.16 3.59
CA ASP A 736 9.43 31.45 2.89
C ASP A 736 9.40 31.26 1.35
N MET A 737 10.21 30.36 0.80
CA MET A 737 10.20 30.04 -0.64
C MET A 737 8.89 29.33 -1.04
N ILE A 738 8.42 28.37 -0.25
CA ILE A 738 7.16 27.65 -0.48
C ILE A 738 5.98 28.63 -0.38
N ASP A 739 5.96 29.48 0.64
CA ASP A 739 4.88 30.45 0.85
C ASP A 739 4.78 31.42 -0.33
N ARG A 740 5.91 31.98 -0.80
CA ARG A 740 5.97 32.85 -1.97
C ARG A 740 5.58 32.14 -3.28
N TYR A 741 5.90 30.85 -3.41
CA TYR A 741 5.43 30.06 -4.54
C TYR A 741 3.90 30.00 -4.57
N PHE A 742 3.26 29.71 -3.43
CA PHE A 742 1.80 29.66 -3.36
C PHE A 742 1.13 31.05 -3.42
N GLU A 743 1.83 32.12 -3.04
CA GLU A 743 1.39 33.49 -3.31
C GLU A 743 1.40 33.81 -4.81
N ALA A 744 2.42 33.32 -5.54
CA ALA A 744 2.54 33.47 -6.98
C ALA A 744 1.56 32.61 -7.77
N TYR A 745 1.17 31.44 -7.22
CA TYR A 745 0.30 30.45 -7.85
C TYR A 745 -0.83 29.99 -6.88
N PRO A 746 -1.80 30.87 -6.56
CA PRO A 746 -2.76 30.59 -5.49
C PRO A 746 -3.75 29.45 -5.82
N ARG A 747 -4.08 29.23 -7.10
CA ARG A 747 -4.93 28.12 -7.53
C ARG A 747 -4.26 26.75 -7.36
N VAL A 748 -2.93 26.69 -7.46
CA VAL A 748 -2.17 25.48 -7.18
C VAL A 748 -2.38 25.04 -5.73
N ARG A 749 -2.29 25.97 -4.77
CA ARG A 749 -2.51 25.66 -3.35
C ARG A 749 -3.94 25.15 -3.11
N ALA A 750 -4.94 25.88 -3.63
CA ALA A 750 -6.33 25.51 -3.51
C ALA A 750 -6.60 24.10 -4.07
N TYR A 751 -6.09 23.82 -5.26
CA TYR A 751 -6.23 22.50 -5.91
C TYR A 751 -5.64 21.38 -5.08
N LEU A 752 -4.41 21.55 -4.55
CA LEU A 752 -3.77 20.52 -3.74
C LEU A 752 -4.52 20.26 -2.42
N ASP A 753 -5.00 21.33 -1.77
CA ASP A 753 -5.78 21.20 -0.55
C ASP A 753 -7.16 20.54 -0.83
N GLU A 754 -7.86 20.94 -1.92
CA GLU A 754 -9.11 20.33 -2.39
C GLU A 754 -8.91 18.81 -2.69
N THR A 755 -7.85 18.44 -3.42
CA THR A 755 -7.53 17.04 -3.73
C THR A 755 -7.33 16.18 -2.46
N VAL A 756 -6.68 16.75 -1.43
CA VAL A 756 -6.48 16.03 -0.17
C VAL A 756 -7.81 15.84 0.57
N GLU A 757 -8.67 16.86 0.62
CA GLU A 757 -9.97 16.74 1.28
C GLU A 757 -10.89 15.76 0.55
N GLU A 758 -10.95 15.81 -0.78
CA GLU A 758 -11.68 14.81 -1.58
C GLU A 758 -11.16 13.39 -1.34
N ALA A 759 -9.84 13.21 -1.33
CA ALA A 759 -9.24 11.90 -1.05
C ALA A 759 -9.50 11.40 0.38
N LYS A 760 -9.63 12.30 1.37
CA LYS A 760 -10.04 11.93 2.74
C LYS A 760 -11.49 11.45 2.78
N GLU A 761 -12.37 12.06 1.99
CA GLU A 761 -13.79 11.70 1.94
C GLU A 761 -13.99 10.34 1.24
N CYS A 762 -13.44 10.16 0.03
CA CYS A 762 -13.66 8.94 -0.75
C CYS A 762 -12.66 7.80 -0.46
N GLY A 763 -11.51 8.09 0.19
CA GLY A 763 -10.48 7.08 0.50
C GLY A 763 -9.49 6.81 -0.64
N PHE A 764 -9.60 7.51 -1.78
CA PHE A 764 -8.71 7.37 -2.94
C PHE A 764 -8.46 8.72 -3.61
N ALA A 765 -7.39 8.80 -4.40
CA ALA A 765 -7.14 9.89 -5.34
C ALA A 765 -7.27 9.37 -6.78
N THR A 766 -7.63 10.24 -7.73
CA THR A 766 -7.87 9.88 -9.13
C THR A 766 -6.94 10.62 -10.09
N THR A 767 -6.61 9.99 -11.22
CA THR A 767 -6.01 10.67 -12.36
C THR A 767 -7.09 11.42 -13.16
N MET A 768 -6.69 12.26 -14.12
CA MET A 768 -7.63 12.93 -15.04
C MET A 768 -8.43 11.95 -15.93
N PHE A 769 -8.00 10.71 -16.04
CA PHE A 769 -8.68 9.64 -16.77
C PHE A 769 -9.55 8.74 -15.88
N GLY A 770 -9.54 8.97 -14.56
CA GLY A 770 -10.33 8.19 -13.61
C GLY A 770 -9.63 7.00 -12.97
N ARG A 771 -8.32 6.78 -13.22
CA ARG A 771 -7.55 5.75 -12.51
C ARG A 771 -7.51 6.06 -11.02
N LYS A 772 -7.93 5.12 -10.19
CA LYS A 772 -8.00 5.26 -8.74
C LYS A 772 -6.75 4.72 -8.06
N ARG A 773 -6.32 5.43 -7.02
CA ARG A 773 -5.34 4.92 -6.06
C ARG A 773 -5.92 5.01 -4.66
N HIS A 774 -6.23 3.88 -4.06
CA HIS A 774 -6.69 3.80 -2.68
C HIS A 774 -5.56 4.15 -1.70
N ILE A 775 -5.85 5.04 -0.72
CA ILE A 775 -4.86 5.60 0.21
C ILE A 775 -5.34 5.41 1.66
N PRO A 776 -5.23 4.20 2.21
CA PRO A 776 -5.67 3.90 3.57
C PRO A 776 -4.95 4.73 4.64
N GLU A 777 -3.73 5.22 4.35
CA GLU A 777 -2.93 6.05 5.25
C GLU A 777 -3.60 7.39 5.61
N LEU A 778 -4.52 7.90 4.79
CA LEU A 778 -5.27 9.15 5.08
C LEU A 778 -6.08 9.04 6.38
N LYS A 779 -6.56 7.84 6.71
CA LYS A 779 -7.33 7.54 7.93
C LYS A 779 -6.44 7.07 9.10
N ALA A 780 -5.12 7.02 8.94
CA ALA A 780 -4.21 6.54 9.99
C ALA A 780 -4.19 7.48 11.20
N SER A 781 -4.23 6.92 12.40
CA SER A 781 -4.08 7.67 13.66
C SER A 781 -2.67 8.26 13.83
N ASN A 782 -1.65 7.62 13.27
CA ASN A 782 -0.28 8.09 13.28
C ASN A 782 -0.10 9.28 12.33
N LYS A 783 0.26 10.44 12.88
CA LYS A 783 0.48 11.68 12.11
C LYS A 783 1.48 11.52 10.96
N MET A 784 2.53 10.68 11.12
CA MET A 784 3.53 10.47 10.06
C MET A 784 2.94 9.69 8.89
N GLN A 785 2.16 8.64 9.17
CA GLN A 785 1.45 7.86 8.15
C GLN A 785 0.39 8.71 7.45
N ARG A 786 -0.42 9.44 8.20
CA ARG A 786 -1.43 10.35 7.63
C ARG A 786 -0.79 11.42 6.74
N SER A 787 0.30 12.03 7.18
CA SER A 787 1.03 13.00 6.36
C SER A 787 1.68 12.38 5.11
N PHE A 788 2.02 11.08 5.15
CA PHE A 788 2.43 10.33 3.97
C PHE A 788 1.24 10.14 3.01
N GLY A 789 0.06 9.77 3.52
CA GLY A 789 -1.17 9.63 2.74
C GLY A 789 -1.56 10.95 2.05
N GLU A 790 -1.50 12.08 2.78
CA GLU A 790 -1.78 13.42 2.21
C GLU A 790 -0.85 13.75 1.04
N ARG A 791 0.45 13.50 1.16
CA ARG A 791 1.40 13.69 0.05
C ARG A 791 1.12 12.74 -1.13
N THR A 792 0.73 11.51 -0.83
CA THR A 792 0.35 10.53 -1.85
C THR A 792 -0.88 11.00 -2.63
N ALA A 793 -1.89 11.54 -1.94
CA ALA A 793 -3.08 12.11 -2.55
C ALA A 793 -2.75 13.32 -3.45
N MET A 794 -1.90 14.23 -2.98
CA MET A 794 -1.43 15.38 -3.77
C MET A 794 -0.72 14.98 -5.06
N ASN A 795 0.14 13.94 -4.98
CA ASN A 795 1.01 13.56 -6.09
C ASN A 795 0.31 12.69 -7.16
N HIS A 796 -0.64 11.85 -6.76
CA HIS A 796 -1.23 10.85 -7.65
C HIS A 796 -1.90 11.46 -8.89
N PRO A 797 -2.69 12.55 -8.82
CA PRO A 797 -3.31 13.14 -10.02
C PRO A 797 -2.31 13.54 -11.08
N MET A 798 -1.15 14.08 -10.72
CA MET A 798 -0.09 14.45 -11.68
C MET A 798 0.68 13.23 -12.17
N GLN A 799 1.26 12.46 -11.24
CA GLN A 799 2.12 11.32 -11.58
C GLN A 799 1.36 10.20 -12.30
N GLY A 800 0.15 9.90 -11.83
CA GLY A 800 -0.70 8.89 -12.46
C GLY A 800 -1.21 9.32 -13.83
N SER A 801 -1.61 10.61 -13.99
CA SER A 801 -2.01 11.12 -15.30
C SER A 801 -0.84 11.17 -16.30
N ALA A 802 0.38 11.47 -15.84
CA ALA A 802 1.58 11.36 -16.69
C ALA A 802 1.80 9.90 -17.16
N ALA A 803 1.61 8.94 -16.26
CA ALA A 803 1.69 7.51 -16.60
C ALA A 803 0.60 7.09 -17.61
N ASP A 804 -0.61 7.61 -17.47
CA ASP A 804 -1.71 7.34 -18.40
C ASP A 804 -1.41 7.95 -19.78
N ILE A 805 -0.87 9.17 -19.84
CA ILE A 805 -0.51 9.86 -21.09
C ILE A 805 0.60 9.13 -21.85
N ILE A 806 1.69 8.72 -21.15
CA ILE A 806 2.76 7.97 -21.82
C ILE A 806 2.28 6.63 -22.36
N LYS A 807 1.39 5.93 -21.65
CA LYS A 807 0.77 4.68 -22.11
C LYS A 807 -0.09 4.89 -23.37
N LEU A 808 -0.89 5.95 -23.39
CA LEU A 808 -1.66 6.33 -24.58
C LEU A 808 -0.74 6.64 -25.76
N ALA A 809 0.35 7.37 -25.51
CA ALA A 809 1.35 7.68 -26.54
C ALA A 809 2.03 6.41 -27.06
N MET A 810 2.42 5.48 -26.17
CA MET A 810 3.00 4.18 -26.56
C MET A 810 2.05 3.38 -27.46
N ASN A 811 0.79 3.27 -27.08
CA ASN A 811 -0.22 2.54 -27.86
C ASN A 811 -0.40 3.16 -29.26
N GLU A 812 -0.48 4.48 -29.36
CA GLU A 812 -0.66 5.17 -30.64
C GLU A 812 0.60 5.14 -31.51
N VAL A 813 1.80 5.31 -30.89
CA VAL A 813 3.09 5.21 -31.59
C VAL A 813 3.24 3.80 -32.18
N GLU A 814 3.04 2.74 -31.38
CA GLU A 814 3.20 1.36 -31.87
C GLU A 814 2.18 1.05 -32.98
N ARG A 815 0.94 1.47 -32.79
CA ARG A 815 -0.10 1.35 -33.85
C ARG A 815 0.33 2.03 -35.17
N ARG A 816 0.96 3.21 -35.07
CA ARG A 816 1.47 3.96 -36.25
C ARG A 816 2.69 3.31 -36.85
N LEU A 817 3.62 2.78 -36.04
CA LEU A 817 4.77 2.03 -36.54
C LEU A 817 4.34 0.86 -37.45
N VAL A 818 3.33 0.10 -37.01
CA VAL A 818 2.79 -1.01 -37.78
C VAL A 818 2.00 -0.51 -39.01
N ALA A 819 1.06 0.42 -38.81
CA ALA A 819 0.14 0.84 -39.87
C ALA A 819 0.84 1.61 -41.01
N ASP A 820 1.83 2.44 -40.68
CA ASP A 820 2.56 3.28 -41.67
C ASP A 820 3.80 2.53 -42.23
N GLY A 821 4.02 1.26 -41.84
CA GLY A 821 5.06 0.39 -42.35
C GLY A 821 6.48 0.87 -42.03
N PHE A 822 6.75 1.28 -40.78
CA PHE A 822 8.09 1.60 -40.33
C PHE A 822 8.91 0.33 -40.07
N GLU A 823 10.22 0.40 -40.42
CA GLU A 823 11.18 -0.60 -39.98
C GLU A 823 11.72 -0.29 -38.57
N ALA A 824 11.62 0.97 -38.13
CA ALA A 824 11.95 1.39 -36.78
C ALA A 824 11.22 0.59 -35.68
N LYS A 825 11.86 0.38 -34.54
CA LYS A 825 11.33 -0.40 -33.41
C LYS A 825 11.35 0.40 -32.11
N LEU A 826 10.24 0.37 -31.38
CA LEU A 826 10.17 0.86 -30.01
C LEU A 826 10.82 -0.19 -29.10
N MET A 827 11.91 0.18 -28.40
CA MET A 827 12.71 -0.74 -27.61
C MET A 827 12.47 -0.59 -26.11
N LEU A 828 12.49 0.67 -25.61
CA LEU A 828 12.46 0.92 -24.18
C LEU A 828 11.45 2.04 -23.85
N GLN A 829 10.95 1.97 -22.63
CA GLN A 829 10.20 3.04 -21.98
C GLN A 829 10.85 3.31 -20.62
N VAL A 830 11.28 4.55 -20.36
CA VAL A 830 11.95 4.94 -19.12
C VAL A 830 11.34 6.22 -18.60
N HIS A 831 10.51 6.12 -17.55
CA HIS A 831 9.75 7.24 -16.97
C HIS A 831 8.81 7.90 -18.00
N ASP A 832 9.19 9.03 -18.55
CA ASP A 832 8.44 9.85 -19.54
C ASP A 832 9.07 9.77 -20.94
N GLU A 833 10.05 8.88 -21.16
CA GLU A 833 10.90 8.71 -22.34
C GLU A 833 10.55 7.44 -23.10
N LEU A 834 10.55 7.51 -24.44
CA LEU A 834 10.42 6.40 -25.37
C LEU A 834 11.67 6.31 -26.24
N ASP A 835 12.26 5.11 -26.34
CA ASP A 835 13.51 4.86 -27.03
C ASP A 835 13.35 3.90 -28.20
N PHE A 836 13.96 4.24 -29.33
CA PHE A 836 13.81 3.53 -30.60
C PHE A 836 15.15 3.17 -31.24
N SER A 837 15.18 2.04 -31.96
CA SER A 837 16.17 1.74 -33.00
C SER A 837 15.58 2.07 -34.37
N VAL A 838 16.25 2.91 -35.13
CA VAL A 838 15.69 3.54 -36.34
C VAL A 838 16.65 3.44 -37.50
N PRO A 839 16.27 2.84 -38.63
CA PRO A 839 17.09 2.93 -39.87
C PRO A 839 17.40 4.38 -40.21
N ALA A 840 18.63 4.67 -40.57
CA ALA A 840 19.10 6.06 -40.83
C ALA A 840 18.17 6.85 -41.78
N GLY A 841 17.55 6.14 -42.73
CA GLY A 841 16.61 6.75 -43.71
C GLY A 841 15.25 7.13 -43.15
N GLU A 842 14.88 6.63 -41.99
CA GLU A 842 13.58 6.87 -41.37
C GLU A 842 13.62 7.86 -40.20
N VAL A 843 14.80 8.29 -39.74
CA VAL A 843 14.98 9.09 -38.52
C VAL A 843 14.07 10.32 -38.50
N GLN A 844 14.09 11.14 -39.57
CA GLN A 844 13.28 12.37 -39.60
C GLN A 844 11.78 12.04 -39.62
N ARG A 845 11.37 11.04 -40.43
CA ARG A 845 9.97 10.61 -40.55
C ARG A 845 9.44 10.07 -39.21
N LEU A 846 10.25 9.27 -38.49
CA LEU A 846 9.91 8.78 -37.19
C LEU A 846 9.81 9.90 -36.16
N SER A 847 10.83 10.77 -36.11
CA SER A 847 10.88 11.90 -35.16
C SER A 847 9.65 12.79 -35.27
N ASP A 848 9.26 13.15 -36.53
CA ASP A 848 8.07 13.95 -36.77
C ASP A 848 6.78 13.23 -36.34
N MET A 849 6.68 11.92 -36.58
CA MET A 849 5.53 11.12 -36.20
C MET A 849 5.43 11.00 -34.68
N VAL A 850 6.52 10.64 -33.98
CA VAL A 850 6.53 10.45 -32.52
C VAL A 850 6.25 11.77 -31.82
N ALA A 851 6.91 12.87 -32.21
CA ALA A 851 6.64 14.19 -31.65
C ALA A 851 5.17 14.58 -31.83
N SER A 852 4.61 14.39 -33.03
CA SER A 852 3.20 14.70 -33.31
C SER A 852 2.24 13.87 -32.46
N VAL A 853 2.51 12.58 -32.25
CA VAL A 853 1.69 11.71 -31.40
C VAL A 853 1.78 12.15 -29.96
N MET A 854 2.99 12.29 -29.41
CA MET A 854 3.20 12.62 -28.00
C MET A 854 2.64 14.01 -27.67
N ASP A 855 2.77 15.00 -28.56
CA ASP A 855 2.24 16.35 -28.35
C ASP A 855 0.71 16.41 -28.39
N SER A 856 0.04 15.51 -29.14
CA SER A 856 -1.40 15.59 -29.41
C SER A 856 -2.25 14.45 -28.86
N VAL A 857 -1.65 13.45 -28.18
CA VAL A 857 -2.38 12.28 -27.67
C VAL A 857 -3.49 12.64 -26.66
N VAL A 858 -3.34 13.78 -25.99
CA VAL A 858 -4.33 14.37 -25.07
C VAL A 858 -4.33 15.89 -25.20
N GLU A 859 -5.52 16.49 -25.15
CA GLU A 859 -5.68 17.94 -25.11
C GLU A 859 -5.64 18.50 -23.69
N LEU A 860 -4.65 19.33 -23.40
CA LEU A 860 -4.49 20.02 -22.11
C LEU A 860 -4.69 21.54 -22.29
N LYS A 861 -4.86 22.28 -21.19
CA LYS A 861 -4.87 23.76 -21.16
C LYS A 861 -3.50 24.36 -21.47
N VAL A 862 -2.46 23.55 -21.49
CA VAL A 862 -1.07 23.89 -21.83
C VAL A 862 -0.57 22.94 -22.90
N PRO A 863 0.32 23.33 -23.80
CA PRO A 863 0.86 22.42 -24.80
C PRO A 863 1.63 21.28 -24.12
N LEU A 864 1.40 20.03 -24.56
CA LEU A 864 2.36 18.96 -24.34
C LEU A 864 3.52 19.17 -25.32
N ILE A 865 4.72 18.86 -24.91
CA ILE A 865 5.92 19.02 -25.78
C ILE A 865 6.81 17.80 -25.54
N ALA A 866 7.05 17.04 -26.60
CA ALA A 866 8.04 15.97 -26.62
C ALA A 866 9.32 16.49 -27.32
N GLU A 867 10.45 16.35 -26.64
CA GLU A 867 11.77 16.64 -27.21
C GLU A 867 12.32 15.35 -27.81
N VAL A 868 12.58 15.36 -29.11
CA VAL A 868 13.11 14.19 -29.83
C VAL A 868 14.57 14.44 -30.17
N SER A 869 15.44 13.56 -29.76
CA SER A 869 16.89 13.60 -29.99
C SER A 869 17.37 12.29 -30.62
N SER A 870 18.52 12.31 -31.25
CA SER A 870 19.10 11.12 -31.88
C SER A 870 20.62 11.06 -31.67
N GLY A 871 21.18 9.85 -31.62
CA GLY A 871 22.59 9.64 -31.40
C GLY A 871 23.03 8.25 -31.83
N GLU A 872 24.32 7.93 -31.65
CA GLU A 872 24.87 6.61 -31.94
C GLU A 872 24.53 5.59 -30.81
N ASN A 873 24.10 6.11 -29.66
CA ASN A 873 23.76 5.31 -28.47
C ASN A 873 22.81 6.08 -27.58
N TRP A 874 22.27 5.44 -26.56
CA TRP A 874 21.30 6.01 -25.64
C TRP A 874 21.81 7.28 -24.91
N ALA A 875 23.08 7.35 -24.54
CA ALA A 875 23.61 8.52 -23.83
C ALA A 875 23.76 9.75 -24.74
N GLU A 876 23.90 9.58 -26.04
CA GLU A 876 23.99 10.67 -27.02
C GLU A 876 22.61 11.14 -27.48
N ALA A 877 21.62 10.25 -27.44
CA ALA A 877 20.24 10.57 -27.81
C ALA A 877 19.43 11.21 -26.66
N HIS A 878 20.02 11.35 -25.45
CA HIS A 878 19.32 11.84 -24.24
C HIS A 878 19.83 13.21 -23.74
#